data_27b5ed70bc6f0f047830175ff91f14be
#
_entry.id   27b5ed70bc6f0f047830175ff91f14be
#
_cell.length_a   1.000
_cell.length_b   1.000
_cell.length_c   1.000
_cell.angle_alpha   90.00
_cell.angle_beta   90.00
_cell.angle_gamma   90.00
#
_symmetry.space_group_name_H-M   'P 1'
#
loop_
_entity.id
_entity.type
_entity.pdbx_description
1 polymer ?
#
loop_
_entity_poly.entity_id
_entity_poly.type
_entity_poly.pdbx_seq_one_letter_code
_entity_poly.pdbx_strand_id
1 'polypeptide(L)'
;MKKLLLTMVVLAFVWNASAQKESRPVIIPGKAKIDVEQLKKKLPLDINIESLSLEETRILRNAVSARQGYCFKSADLRGIFSATSWYDEIMSDRFYKEEEGKAKPIKYTPAEQAFVKKLQAHEEKLKARNNIAPAGMMTNMDNIVNTFQLQDFNQRLYNAIAKNGFAIVPGKENQLFHVYERNDYHEFPSFVTTDLFLQAFHMYFDCLLKETEQQKFVPMVAEFSKKNYDLMMQKATSATDPKVKAAAEYDAAYYAIAYALVTGKTLLPVAAAYTDMAKQEIKNVNDADTRFSEFLGYVPEKRMPKFIYNIYRPRGHYTRNETLKQYFRAMMWLQNVPFGTDKDDQLRAALLLAQTIGSNPTLTNLYKNITEPITYLMGMPDDVSILQVYGEMQKMGCTAEQFCKDDNKFEAIRNTLEEIAKKQTRIKPKFLASSAFKICLMPQRYFPDNEVLQEMVDYETKPTLRGVPKGLDVMAAIGITSAERLLLGELNEQGRWNKYTENLNLMKQRMGEINWKETVANRWIYAMKDVNSKNAKYPKFMQSPQWDKKNLNTALASWAELKHDAILYAKQPMGAECGGEGIPAPIVKGYVEPNIAYWKKAIELIDETMAVMKRFDLVTEKATTATEDLRDKAEFLLNCSKKELAGQKLSDEEYQQIEAIGSAFEYITLNLIKEPDQYLMGWSDVQGADKSIAVVADVYTANAGNNPAQSVLYEAVGPAHEIYVVVEIEGYLYITRGAVLSYREFEEAVDAPRTTDEEWQQQLESQPEKGIPDWMKEILVPLDGKSIDNEHIFYSSGC
;
A
#
# COMPACT_ATOMS: atom_id res chain seq x y z
N MET A 1 -53.15 -3.98 -34.42
CA MET A 1 -52.15 -4.72 -33.60
C MET A 1 -51.18 -3.81 -32.83
N LYS A 2 -50.59 -2.73 -33.40
CA LYS A 2 -49.66 -1.84 -32.60
C LYS A 2 -50.27 -1.12 -31.38
N LYS A 3 -51.55 -0.81 -31.38
CA LYS A 3 -52.23 -0.17 -30.20
C LYS A 3 -52.52 -1.16 -29.07
N LEU A 4 -52.68 -2.46 -29.35
CA LEU A 4 -52.92 -3.47 -28.33
C LEU A 4 -51.64 -3.84 -27.57
N LEU A 5 -50.49 -3.79 -28.28
CA LEU A 5 -49.16 -4.04 -27.63
C LEU A 5 -48.77 -2.94 -26.66
N LEU A 6 -49.08 -1.67 -27.01
CA LEU A 6 -48.75 -0.51 -26.12
C LEU A 6 -49.59 -0.53 -24.83
N THR A 7 -50.84 -0.97 -24.91
CA THR A 7 -51.75 -1.07 -23.72
C THR A 7 -51.34 -2.21 -22.78
N MET A 8 -50.79 -3.33 -23.32
CA MET A 8 -50.27 -4.41 -22.46
C MET A 8 -48.93 -4.05 -21.78
N VAL A 9 -48.06 -3.26 -22.40
CA VAL A 9 -46.79 -2.82 -21.80
C VAL A 9 -47.06 -1.82 -20.69
N VAL A 10 -48.04 -0.89 -20.85
CA VAL A 10 -48.40 0.07 -19.81
C VAL A 10 -49.12 -0.62 -18.64
N LEU A 11 -49.91 -1.66 -18.87
CA LEU A 11 -50.55 -2.44 -17.79
C LEU A 11 -49.52 -3.34 -17.05
N ALA A 12 -48.46 -3.81 -17.69
CA ALA A 12 -47.39 -4.54 -17.04
C ALA A 12 -46.54 -3.65 -16.11
N PHE A 13 -46.31 -2.38 -16.51
CA PHE A 13 -45.60 -1.41 -15.66
C PHE A 13 -46.44 -0.87 -14.47
N VAL A 14 -47.74 -0.83 -14.59
CA VAL A 14 -48.63 -0.37 -13.48
C VAL A 14 -48.88 -1.50 -12.45
N TRP A 15 -48.66 -2.77 -12.83
CA TRP A 15 -48.85 -3.93 -11.92
C TRP A 15 -47.62 -4.24 -11.06
N ASN A 16 -46.44 -3.72 -11.39
CA ASN A 16 -45.24 -3.88 -10.55
C ASN A 16 -45.05 -2.76 -9.50
N ALA A 17 -45.88 -1.74 -9.47
CA ALA A 17 -45.80 -0.59 -8.56
C ALA A 17 -46.58 -0.76 -7.25
N SER A 18 -47.18 -1.90 -6.97
CA SER A 18 -47.87 -2.16 -5.69
C SER A 18 -47.60 -3.57 -5.15
N ALA A 19 -46.34 -4.00 -5.15
CA ALA A 19 -45.96 -5.00 -4.17
C ALA A 19 -46.10 -4.35 -2.78
N GLN A 20 -47.22 -4.62 -2.09
CA GLN A 20 -47.32 -4.28 -0.69
C GLN A 20 -46.10 -4.84 0.04
N LYS A 21 -45.26 -3.96 0.56
CA LYS A 21 -44.13 -4.32 1.40
C LYS A 21 -44.68 -5.17 2.53
N GLU A 22 -44.43 -6.47 2.58
CA GLU A 22 -44.88 -7.31 3.68
C GLU A 22 -44.36 -6.71 4.97
N SER A 23 -45.25 -6.55 5.95
CA SER A 23 -44.90 -6.00 7.26
C SER A 23 -44.03 -7.02 8.01
N ARG A 24 -42.74 -6.83 7.93
CA ARG A 24 -41.80 -7.59 8.75
C ARG A 24 -41.54 -6.85 10.05
N PRO A 25 -41.47 -7.57 11.19
CA PRO A 25 -41.15 -6.90 12.44
C PRO A 25 -39.75 -6.29 12.38
N VAL A 26 -39.62 -5.01 12.68
CA VAL A 26 -38.35 -4.28 12.82
C VAL A 26 -38.04 -4.21 14.31
N ILE A 27 -37.33 -5.20 14.82
CA ILE A 27 -37.02 -5.32 16.26
C ILE A 27 -35.68 -4.66 16.56
N ILE A 28 -35.71 -3.67 17.45
CA ILE A 28 -34.50 -3.09 18.02
C ILE A 28 -33.98 -3.99 19.12
N PRO A 29 -32.77 -4.52 19.04
CA PRO A 29 -32.23 -5.52 19.96
C PRO A 29 -31.77 -4.91 21.28
N GLY A 30 -32.71 -4.46 22.09
CA GLY A 30 -32.48 -3.99 23.45
C GLY A 30 -33.22 -4.86 24.48
N LYS A 31 -33.22 -4.40 25.74
CA LYS A 31 -33.91 -5.13 26.82
C LYS A 31 -35.44 -5.15 26.65
N ALA A 32 -36.01 -4.10 26.09
CA ALA A 32 -37.45 -4.00 25.82
C ALA A 32 -37.87 -4.54 24.45
N LYS A 33 -36.85 -4.74 23.53
CA LYS A 33 -37.10 -5.26 22.19
C LYS A 33 -38.20 -4.51 21.43
N ILE A 34 -38.01 -3.23 21.22
CA ILE A 34 -38.99 -2.37 20.59
C ILE A 34 -39.27 -2.82 19.14
N ASP A 35 -40.53 -3.14 18.84
CA ASP A 35 -41.02 -3.40 17.48
C ASP A 35 -41.47 -2.07 16.86
N VAL A 36 -40.61 -1.53 15.97
CA VAL A 36 -40.83 -0.21 15.32
C VAL A 36 -42.07 -0.24 14.40
N GLU A 37 -42.39 -1.38 13.80
CA GLU A 37 -43.59 -1.55 12.98
C GLU A 37 -44.89 -1.24 13.79
N GLN A 38 -44.92 -1.63 15.05
CA GLN A 38 -46.07 -1.43 15.90
C GLN A 38 -46.22 0.02 16.40
N LEU A 39 -45.14 0.81 16.34
CA LEU A 39 -45.18 2.21 16.82
C LEU A 39 -46.16 3.09 16.04
N LYS A 40 -46.49 2.74 14.77
CA LYS A 40 -47.56 3.41 14.02
C LYS A 40 -48.91 3.36 14.75
N LYS A 41 -49.25 2.15 15.23
CA LYS A 41 -50.57 1.89 15.83
C LYS A 41 -50.65 2.42 17.27
N LYS A 42 -49.64 2.17 18.09
CA LYS A 42 -49.64 2.52 19.51
C LYS A 42 -48.23 2.86 19.99
N LEU A 43 -48.09 4.01 20.67
CA LEU A 43 -46.91 4.33 21.46
C LEU A 43 -47.00 3.70 22.85
N PRO A 44 -45.90 3.06 23.35
CA PRO A 44 -45.90 2.43 24.68
C PRO A 44 -45.66 3.46 25.79
N LEU A 45 -46.64 4.35 26.04
CA LEU A 45 -46.52 5.47 26.99
C LEU A 45 -46.33 5.01 28.43
N ASP A 46 -46.65 3.76 28.73
CA ASP A 46 -46.62 3.08 30.03
C ASP A 46 -45.36 2.21 30.22
N ILE A 47 -44.45 2.20 29.25
CA ILE A 47 -43.21 1.37 29.31
C ILE A 47 -42.30 1.81 30.48
N ASN A 48 -41.61 0.84 31.09
CA ASN A 48 -40.60 1.15 32.10
C ASN A 48 -39.36 1.77 31.44
N ILE A 49 -39.25 3.10 31.45
CA ILE A 49 -38.18 3.86 30.81
C ILE A 49 -36.82 3.51 31.38
N GLU A 50 -36.69 3.19 32.67
CA GLU A 50 -35.39 2.81 33.27
C GLU A 50 -34.83 1.49 32.77
N SER A 51 -35.64 0.66 32.10
CA SER A 51 -35.19 -0.59 31.48
C SER A 51 -34.74 -0.44 30.01
N LEU A 52 -34.93 0.72 29.41
CA LEU A 52 -34.61 0.98 28.01
C LEU A 52 -33.09 1.14 27.80
N SER A 53 -32.56 0.60 26.68
CA SER A 53 -31.24 0.93 26.19
C SER A 53 -31.22 2.37 25.64
N LEU A 54 -30.03 2.89 25.37
CA LEU A 54 -29.86 4.21 24.73
C LEU A 54 -30.53 4.24 23.35
N GLU A 55 -30.35 3.19 22.55
CA GLU A 55 -30.98 3.06 21.24
C GLU A 55 -32.50 3.00 21.32
N GLU A 56 -33.07 2.13 22.17
CA GLU A 56 -34.51 2.04 22.41
C GLU A 56 -35.10 3.39 22.86
N THR A 57 -34.39 4.08 23.75
CA THR A 57 -34.82 5.41 24.26
C THR A 57 -34.86 6.42 23.11
N ARG A 58 -33.82 6.44 22.27
CA ARG A 58 -33.72 7.35 21.13
C ARG A 58 -34.80 7.09 20.07
N ILE A 59 -35.07 5.82 19.74
CA ILE A 59 -36.12 5.44 18.81
C ILE A 59 -37.51 5.85 19.33
N LEU A 60 -37.85 5.52 20.57
CA LEU A 60 -39.14 5.89 21.15
C LEU A 60 -39.34 7.42 21.24
N ARG A 61 -38.25 8.16 21.55
CA ARG A 61 -38.31 9.64 21.61
C ARG A 61 -38.66 10.23 20.25
N ASN A 62 -38.18 9.65 19.16
CA ASN A 62 -38.41 10.12 17.79
C ASN A 62 -39.67 9.54 17.14
N ALA A 63 -40.26 8.50 17.70
CA ALA A 63 -41.42 7.81 17.14
C ALA A 63 -42.65 8.74 16.98
N VAL A 64 -42.82 9.72 17.85
CA VAL A 64 -43.93 10.69 17.74
C VAL A 64 -43.81 11.53 16.46
N SER A 65 -42.62 11.99 16.14
CA SER A 65 -42.31 12.73 14.90
C SER A 65 -42.37 11.82 13.66
N ALA A 66 -41.81 10.61 13.74
CA ALA A 66 -41.88 9.63 12.66
C ALA A 66 -43.32 9.33 12.22
N ARG A 67 -44.22 9.11 13.17
CA ARG A 67 -45.67 8.88 12.94
C ARG A 67 -46.36 10.03 12.19
N GLN A 68 -45.78 11.21 12.19
CA GLN A 68 -46.27 12.39 11.46
C GLN A 68 -45.45 12.68 10.18
N GLY A 69 -44.60 11.73 9.75
CA GLY A 69 -43.83 11.80 8.52
C GLY A 69 -42.64 12.75 8.59
N TYR A 70 -42.06 13.01 9.78
CA TYR A 70 -40.85 13.81 9.86
C TYR A 70 -39.70 13.15 9.08
N CYS A 71 -39.12 13.87 8.11
CA CYS A 71 -37.97 13.42 7.36
C CYS A 71 -36.70 13.58 8.20
N PHE A 72 -36.19 12.49 8.77
CA PHE A 72 -34.98 12.54 9.58
C PHE A 72 -33.77 12.80 8.72
N LYS A 73 -32.90 13.71 9.11
CA LYS A 73 -31.58 13.90 8.51
C LYS A 73 -30.59 12.80 8.91
N SER A 74 -30.75 12.25 10.12
CA SER A 74 -29.88 11.18 10.64
C SER A 74 -30.21 9.85 9.96
N ALA A 75 -29.22 9.26 9.28
CA ALA A 75 -29.40 8.04 8.50
C ALA A 75 -29.91 6.88 9.35
N ASP A 76 -29.36 6.68 10.54
CA ASP A 76 -29.74 5.60 11.44
C ASP A 76 -31.22 5.68 11.87
N LEU A 77 -31.73 6.87 12.22
CA LEU A 77 -33.14 7.04 12.51
C LEU A 77 -34.00 6.85 11.27
N ARG A 78 -33.57 7.44 10.15
CA ARG A 78 -34.32 7.34 8.89
C ARG A 78 -34.40 5.90 8.43
N GLY A 79 -33.25 5.17 8.39
CA GLY A 79 -33.19 3.78 7.98
C GLY A 79 -34.06 2.86 8.84
N ILE A 80 -34.02 3.02 10.18
CA ILE A 80 -34.90 2.22 11.07
C ILE A 80 -36.37 2.43 10.76
N PHE A 81 -36.81 3.66 10.59
CA PHE A 81 -38.23 3.93 10.28
C PHE A 81 -38.58 3.55 8.85
N SER A 82 -37.69 3.76 7.87
CA SER A 82 -37.88 3.35 6.47
C SER A 82 -37.96 1.82 6.30
N ALA A 83 -37.36 1.05 7.20
CA ALA A 83 -37.51 -0.39 7.21
C ALA A 83 -38.95 -0.83 7.54
N THR A 84 -39.79 0.04 8.10
CA THR A 84 -41.21 -0.26 8.37
C THR A 84 -42.10 -0.14 7.12
N SER A 85 -43.25 -0.75 7.15
CA SER A 85 -44.22 -0.72 6.03
C SER A 85 -44.93 0.63 5.86
N TRP A 86 -44.78 1.58 6.81
CA TRP A 86 -45.61 2.76 6.92
C TRP A 86 -44.89 4.11 6.85
N TYR A 87 -43.57 4.17 7.07
CA TYR A 87 -42.93 5.47 7.25
C TYR A 87 -42.64 6.18 5.93
N ASP A 88 -42.09 5.49 4.93
CA ASP A 88 -41.66 6.12 3.68
C ASP A 88 -42.80 6.84 2.96
N GLU A 89 -44.01 6.26 2.92
CA GLU A 89 -45.16 6.88 2.29
C GLU A 89 -45.56 8.22 2.96
N ILE A 90 -45.67 8.20 4.29
CA ILE A 90 -46.03 9.40 5.02
C ILE A 90 -44.94 10.44 5.11
N MET A 91 -43.68 10.03 5.06
CA MET A 91 -42.50 10.88 5.03
C MET A 91 -42.41 11.61 3.69
N SER A 92 -42.55 10.90 2.60
CA SER A 92 -42.54 11.48 1.23
C SER A 92 -43.71 12.44 1.02
N ASP A 93 -44.94 12.06 1.41
CA ASP A 93 -46.12 12.95 1.34
C ASP A 93 -45.91 14.23 2.15
N ARG A 94 -45.29 14.11 3.32
CA ARG A 94 -44.98 15.27 4.15
C ARG A 94 -43.87 16.13 3.52
N PHE A 95 -42.79 15.55 3.01
CA PHE A 95 -41.68 16.26 2.41
C PHE A 95 -42.13 17.16 1.26
N TYR A 96 -42.90 16.62 0.31
CA TYR A 96 -43.45 17.43 -0.79
C TYR A 96 -44.44 18.50 -0.31
N LYS A 97 -45.23 18.22 0.75
CA LYS A 97 -46.10 19.25 1.35
C LYS A 97 -45.30 20.36 2.06
N GLU A 98 -44.13 20.07 2.61
CA GLU A 98 -43.24 21.09 3.19
C GLU A 98 -42.66 21.98 2.10
N GLU A 99 -42.18 21.42 0.98
CA GLU A 99 -41.72 22.19 -0.18
C GLU A 99 -42.80 23.11 -0.76
N GLU A 100 -44.04 22.64 -0.80
CA GLU A 100 -45.20 23.46 -1.19
C GLU A 100 -45.68 24.45 -0.14
N GLY A 101 -45.11 24.48 1.05
CA GLY A 101 -45.53 25.31 2.17
C GLY A 101 -46.88 24.89 2.78
N LYS A 102 -47.33 23.66 2.52
CA LYS A 102 -48.64 23.11 2.93
C LYS A 102 -48.56 22.15 4.12
N ALA A 103 -47.39 21.77 4.58
CA ALA A 103 -47.24 20.82 5.68
C ALA A 103 -47.72 21.43 7.02
N LYS A 104 -48.46 20.63 7.78
CA LYS A 104 -48.89 21.02 9.13
C LYS A 104 -47.72 20.84 10.12
N PRO A 105 -47.57 21.76 11.09
CA PRO A 105 -46.56 21.59 12.14
C PRO A 105 -46.75 20.26 12.88
N ILE A 106 -45.64 19.61 13.24
CA ILE A 106 -45.65 18.41 14.10
C ILE A 106 -46.25 18.78 15.46
N LYS A 107 -47.22 18.02 15.93
CA LYS A 107 -47.94 18.27 17.19
C LYS A 107 -47.81 17.08 18.13
N TYR A 108 -47.59 17.36 19.38
CA TYR A 108 -47.53 16.39 20.46
C TYR A 108 -48.74 16.56 21.37
N THR A 109 -49.40 15.50 21.73
CA THR A 109 -50.38 15.53 22.84
C THR A 109 -49.68 15.79 24.17
N PRO A 110 -50.37 16.26 25.23
CA PRO A 110 -49.75 16.42 26.54
C PRO A 110 -49.12 15.14 27.10
N ALA A 111 -49.69 13.97 26.83
CA ALA A 111 -49.15 12.68 27.23
C ALA A 111 -47.85 12.34 26.47
N GLU A 112 -47.84 12.58 25.18
CA GLU A 112 -46.61 12.37 24.32
C GLU A 112 -45.51 13.35 24.71
N GLN A 113 -45.82 14.62 24.98
CA GLN A 113 -44.84 15.60 25.49
C GLN A 113 -44.21 15.17 26.81
N ALA A 114 -45.01 14.69 27.77
CA ALA A 114 -44.54 14.19 29.04
C ALA A 114 -43.67 12.93 28.86
N PHE A 115 -44.06 12.05 27.96
CA PHE A 115 -43.30 10.84 27.62
C PHE A 115 -41.96 11.18 26.99
N VAL A 116 -41.92 12.01 25.96
CA VAL A 116 -40.72 12.49 25.30
C VAL A 116 -39.76 13.17 26.28
N LYS A 117 -40.29 14.02 27.20
CA LYS A 117 -39.46 14.66 28.22
C LYS A 117 -38.80 13.65 29.17
N LYS A 118 -39.50 12.59 29.57
CA LYS A 118 -38.90 11.50 30.37
C LYS A 118 -37.84 10.74 29.60
N LEU A 119 -38.07 10.43 28.33
CA LEU A 119 -37.10 9.78 27.46
C LEU A 119 -35.83 10.62 27.27
N GLN A 120 -35.99 11.95 27.06
CA GLN A 120 -34.85 12.87 26.99
C GLN A 120 -33.98 12.85 28.24
N ALA A 121 -34.64 12.88 29.43
CA ALA A 121 -33.92 12.83 30.71
C ALA A 121 -33.18 11.48 30.88
N HIS A 122 -33.78 10.36 30.45
CA HIS A 122 -33.17 9.05 30.52
C HIS A 122 -32.01 8.92 29.51
N GLU A 123 -32.18 9.46 28.32
CA GLU A 123 -31.16 9.52 27.28
C GLU A 123 -29.87 10.23 27.77
N GLU A 124 -30.00 11.41 28.38
CA GLU A 124 -28.86 12.14 28.93
C GLU A 124 -28.21 11.39 30.10
N LYS A 125 -28.99 10.70 30.93
CA LYS A 125 -28.47 9.83 32.00
C LYS A 125 -27.66 8.66 31.46
N LEU A 126 -28.09 8.06 30.31
CA LEU A 126 -27.35 6.97 29.67
C LEU A 126 -26.10 7.49 28.94
N LYS A 127 -26.16 8.59 28.20
CA LYS A 127 -25.02 9.23 27.56
C LYS A 127 -23.88 9.55 28.54
N ALA A 128 -24.21 10.03 29.73
CA ALA A 128 -23.22 10.28 30.77
C ALA A 128 -22.43 9.04 31.20
N ARG A 129 -22.86 7.84 30.78
CA ARG A 129 -22.22 6.56 31.04
C ARG A 129 -21.45 5.98 29.86
N ASN A 130 -21.32 6.68 28.74
CA ASN A 130 -20.60 6.21 27.57
C ASN A 130 -19.18 5.70 27.89
N ASN A 131 -18.49 6.40 28.78
CA ASN A 131 -17.13 6.07 29.18
C ASN A 131 -17.04 5.07 30.36
N ILE A 132 -18.17 4.52 30.82
CA ILE A 132 -18.24 3.56 31.93
C ILE A 132 -18.47 2.17 31.36
N ALA A 133 -17.40 1.48 31.00
CA ALA A 133 -17.45 0.10 30.54
C ALA A 133 -17.48 -0.89 31.73
N PRO A 134 -18.01 -2.12 31.53
CA PRO A 134 -17.88 -3.20 32.49
C PRO A 134 -16.43 -3.54 32.82
N ALA A 135 -16.17 -4.14 33.99
CA ALA A 135 -14.82 -4.52 34.41
C ALA A 135 -14.16 -5.45 33.37
N GLY A 136 -12.93 -5.11 32.96
CA GLY A 136 -12.18 -5.86 31.93
C GLY A 136 -12.57 -5.55 30.49
N MET A 137 -13.52 -4.65 30.25
CA MET A 137 -13.93 -4.17 28.92
C MET A 137 -13.47 -2.73 28.69
N MET A 138 -13.26 -2.37 27.47
CA MET A 138 -12.90 -1.00 27.06
C MET A 138 -14.14 -0.17 26.69
N THR A 139 -15.21 -0.84 26.25
CA THR A 139 -16.39 -0.20 25.69
C THR A 139 -17.66 -0.56 26.44
N ASN A 140 -18.55 0.44 26.63
CA ASN A 140 -19.91 0.22 27.10
C ASN A 140 -20.83 -0.17 25.93
N MET A 141 -20.90 -1.46 25.64
CA MET A 141 -21.70 -1.98 24.53
C MET A 141 -23.21 -1.76 24.71
N ASP A 142 -23.70 -1.58 25.94
CA ASP A 142 -25.11 -1.28 26.21
C ASP A 142 -25.55 0.11 25.72
N ASN A 143 -24.60 1.00 25.43
CA ASN A 143 -24.85 2.36 24.94
C ASN A 143 -24.65 2.52 23.43
N ILE A 144 -24.38 1.46 22.68
CA ILE A 144 -24.32 1.50 21.20
C ILE A 144 -25.71 1.83 20.66
N VAL A 145 -25.80 2.76 19.68
CA VAL A 145 -27.09 3.25 19.13
C VAL A 145 -27.40 2.75 17.73
N ASN A 146 -26.55 1.93 17.15
CA ASN A 146 -26.79 1.29 15.85
C ASN A 146 -26.70 -0.24 15.92
N THR A 147 -27.18 -0.84 17.02
CA THR A 147 -27.15 -2.30 17.19
C THR A 147 -28.05 -3.03 16.20
N PHE A 148 -29.06 -2.37 15.65
CA PHE A 148 -29.91 -2.90 14.61
C PHE A 148 -29.15 -3.17 13.28
N GLN A 149 -28.03 -2.51 13.02
CA GLN A 149 -27.13 -2.78 11.89
C GLN A 149 -26.19 -3.97 12.14
N LEU A 150 -26.18 -4.56 13.34
CA LEU A 150 -25.22 -5.54 13.81
C LEU A 150 -25.81 -6.95 13.96
N GLN A 151 -26.93 -7.24 13.29
CA GLN A 151 -27.66 -8.51 13.45
C GLN A 151 -26.84 -9.73 13.03
N ASP A 152 -25.90 -9.56 12.09
CA ASP A 152 -25.00 -10.62 11.62
C ASP A 152 -23.71 -10.76 12.44
N PHE A 153 -23.53 -9.92 13.46
CA PHE A 153 -22.37 -10.01 14.33
C PHE A 153 -22.48 -11.26 15.22
N ASN A 154 -21.47 -12.12 15.17
CA ASN A 154 -21.37 -13.23 16.12
C ASN A 154 -20.87 -12.75 17.49
N GLN A 155 -21.11 -13.59 18.51
CA GLN A 155 -20.72 -13.26 19.90
C GLN A 155 -19.21 -13.03 20.07
N ARG A 156 -18.38 -13.70 19.26
CA ARG A 156 -16.91 -13.56 19.29
C ARG A 156 -16.49 -12.16 18.85
N LEU A 157 -17.10 -11.63 17.78
CA LEU A 157 -16.85 -10.28 17.29
C LEU A 157 -17.33 -9.23 18.32
N TYR A 158 -18.53 -9.41 18.87
CA TYR A 158 -19.05 -8.54 19.92
C TYR A 158 -18.11 -8.47 21.13
N ASN A 159 -17.62 -9.62 21.60
CA ASN A 159 -16.69 -9.71 22.73
C ASN A 159 -15.35 -9.05 22.43
N ALA A 160 -14.82 -9.20 21.22
CA ALA A 160 -13.57 -8.56 20.81
C ALA A 160 -13.69 -7.03 20.81
N ILE A 161 -14.80 -6.50 20.24
CA ILE A 161 -15.10 -5.06 20.24
C ILE A 161 -15.27 -4.54 21.66
N ALA A 162 -16.04 -5.25 22.50
CA ALA A 162 -16.23 -4.87 23.91
C ALA A 162 -14.90 -4.76 24.67
N LYS A 163 -14.01 -5.74 24.46
CA LYS A 163 -12.72 -5.86 25.15
C LYS A 163 -11.71 -4.82 24.68
N ASN A 164 -11.61 -4.59 23.37
CA ASN A 164 -10.51 -3.80 22.79
C ASN A 164 -10.95 -2.41 22.28
N GLY A 165 -12.26 -2.15 22.18
CA GLY A 165 -12.84 -0.97 21.51
C GLY A 165 -12.89 -1.11 19.99
N PHE A 166 -12.30 -2.17 19.44
CA PHE A 166 -12.29 -2.49 18.02
C PHE A 166 -12.09 -4.01 17.80
N ALA A 167 -12.34 -4.44 16.56
CA ALA A 167 -11.94 -5.77 16.08
C ALA A 167 -11.65 -5.72 14.57
N ILE A 168 -10.73 -6.55 14.11
CA ILE A 168 -10.41 -6.71 12.69
C ILE A 168 -10.98 -8.06 12.22
N VAL A 169 -11.69 -8.03 11.09
CA VAL A 169 -12.26 -9.20 10.45
C VAL A 169 -11.51 -9.45 9.13
N PRO A 170 -11.01 -10.67 8.88
CA PRO A 170 -10.42 -11.00 7.60
C PRO A 170 -11.41 -10.75 6.45
N GLY A 171 -11.05 -9.86 5.55
CA GLY A 171 -11.88 -9.48 4.41
C GLY A 171 -11.49 -10.21 3.12
N LYS A 172 -12.28 -9.97 2.07
CA LYS A 172 -12.08 -10.51 0.71
C LYS A 172 -12.07 -9.40 -0.35
N GLU A 173 -12.23 -8.16 0.08
CA GLU A 173 -12.29 -7.04 -0.85
C GLU A 173 -10.94 -6.84 -1.54
N ASN A 174 -11.01 -6.62 -2.84
CA ASN A 174 -9.83 -6.43 -3.66
C ASN A 174 -9.16 -5.06 -3.44
N GLN A 175 -9.92 -4.09 -2.91
CA GLN A 175 -9.43 -2.73 -2.63
C GLN A 175 -9.99 -2.24 -1.30
N LEU A 176 -9.27 -1.35 -0.61
CA LEU A 176 -9.74 -0.79 0.65
C LEU A 176 -10.98 0.07 0.46
N PHE A 177 -11.04 0.85 -0.62
CA PHE A 177 -12.18 1.73 -0.90
C PHE A 177 -13.49 0.97 -1.11
N HIS A 178 -13.50 -0.28 -1.59
CA HIS A 178 -14.71 -1.08 -1.71
C HIS A 178 -15.43 -1.32 -0.38
N VAL A 179 -14.67 -1.40 0.74
CA VAL A 179 -15.29 -1.48 2.07
C VAL A 179 -16.07 -0.22 2.38
N TYR A 180 -15.56 0.95 2.00
CA TYR A 180 -16.23 2.25 2.23
C TYR A 180 -17.41 2.47 1.27
N GLU A 181 -17.31 2.03 0.01
CA GLU A 181 -18.43 2.02 -0.93
C GLU A 181 -19.59 1.16 -0.40
N ARG A 182 -19.27 -0.02 0.12
CA ARG A 182 -20.27 -0.87 0.76
C ARG A 182 -20.88 -0.20 2.01
N ASN A 183 -20.14 0.64 2.74
CA ASN A 183 -20.70 1.45 3.82
C ASN A 183 -21.73 2.46 3.30
N ASP A 184 -21.40 3.16 2.21
CA ASP A 184 -22.27 4.13 1.55
C ASP A 184 -23.58 3.44 1.08
N TYR A 185 -23.50 2.34 0.35
CA TYR A 185 -24.68 1.56 -0.09
C TYR A 185 -25.59 1.10 1.05
N HIS A 186 -25.05 0.86 2.24
CA HIS A 186 -25.80 0.36 3.40
C HIS A 186 -26.03 1.40 4.50
N GLU A 187 -25.71 2.66 4.23
CA GLU A 187 -25.79 3.75 5.22
C GLU A 187 -25.09 3.38 6.55
N PHE A 188 -23.96 2.61 6.46
CA PHE A 188 -23.20 2.20 7.63
C PHE A 188 -22.12 3.24 7.96
N PRO A 189 -21.98 3.66 9.24
CA PRO A 189 -21.00 4.66 9.62
C PRO A 189 -19.56 4.25 9.26
N SER A 190 -18.86 5.07 8.47
CA SER A 190 -17.47 4.83 8.07
C SER A 190 -16.48 5.22 9.16
N PHE A 191 -15.43 4.38 9.34
CA PHE A 191 -14.21 4.71 10.07
C PHE A 191 -13.05 4.83 9.09
N VAL A 192 -12.70 6.04 8.70
CA VAL A 192 -11.66 6.28 7.70
C VAL A 192 -10.28 6.08 8.33
N THR A 193 -9.58 5.05 7.89
CA THR A 193 -8.26 4.66 8.42
C THR A 193 -7.10 5.35 7.70
N THR A 194 -5.95 5.37 8.34
CA THR A 194 -4.68 5.77 7.71
C THR A 194 -4.28 4.81 6.58
N ASP A 195 -4.74 3.57 6.64
CA ASP A 195 -4.48 2.50 5.65
C ASP A 195 -5.04 2.85 4.27
N LEU A 196 -6.25 3.41 4.19
CA LEU A 196 -6.87 3.83 2.92
C LEU A 196 -5.98 4.82 2.17
N PHE A 197 -5.40 5.78 2.89
CA PHE A 197 -4.51 6.76 2.28
C PHE A 197 -3.16 6.17 1.89
N LEU A 198 -2.59 5.28 2.71
CA LEU A 198 -1.31 4.62 2.41
C LEU A 198 -1.41 3.80 1.12
N GLN A 199 -2.48 3.04 0.96
CA GLN A 199 -2.73 2.29 -0.26
C GLN A 199 -2.88 3.20 -1.49
N ALA A 200 -3.62 4.30 -1.36
CA ALA A 200 -3.75 5.27 -2.46
C ALA A 200 -2.41 5.96 -2.78
N PHE A 201 -1.58 6.22 -1.77
CA PHE A 201 -0.23 6.76 -1.99
C PHE A 201 0.68 5.77 -2.70
N HIS A 202 0.62 4.48 -2.36
CA HIS A 202 1.29 3.41 -3.10
C HIS A 202 0.88 3.46 -4.58
N MET A 203 -0.42 3.44 -4.89
CA MET A 203 -0.93 3.49 -6.26
C MET A 203 -0.48 4.76 -7.01
N TYR A 204 -0.45 5.89 -6.32
CA TYR A 204 0.04 7.16 -6.87
C TYR A 204 1.53 7.11 -7.20
N PHE A 205 2.36 6.72 -6.24
CA PHE A 205 3.82 6.66 -6.40
C PHE A 205 4.23 5.71 -7.52
N ASP A 206 3.61 4.60 -7.58
CA ASP A 206 3.71 3.55 -8.55
C ASP A 206 3.38 4.04 -9.98
N CYS A 207 2.26 4.71 -10.14
CA CYS A 207 1.88 5.28 -11.43
C CYS A 207 2.91 6.29 -11.94
N LEU A 208 3.45 7.15 -11.05
CA LEU A 208 4.48 8.10 -11.41
C LEU A 208 5.73 7.43 -11.95
N LEU A 209 6.15 6.34 -11.32
CA LEU A 209 7.32 5.57 -11.74
C LEU A 209 7.10 4.97 -13.13
N LYS A 210 6.02 4.24 -13.33
CA LYS A 210 5.70 3.60 -14.61
C LYS A 210 5.63 4.59 -15.77
N GLU A 211 4.92 5.71 -15.60
CA GLU A 211 4.83 6.72 -16.65
C GLU A 211 6.22 7.29 -16.99
N THR A 212 7.01 7.60 -15.96
CA THR A 212 8.39 8.08 -16.13
C THR A 212 9.25 7.09 -16.90
N GLU A 213 9.17 5.82 -16.56
CA GLU A 213 9.94 4.77 -17.20
C GLU A 213 9.56 4.54 -18.65
N GLN A 214 8.25 4.37 -18.92
CA GLN A 214 7.79 4.13 -20.29
C GLN A 214 8.05 5.33 -21.21
N GLN A 215 7.77 6.54 -20.75
CA GLN A 215 7.82 7.73 -21.60
C GLN A 215 9.20 8.37 -21.69
N LYS A 216 10.01 8.28 -20.63
CA LYS A 216 11.32 8.96 -20.52
C LYS A 216 12.49 7.99 -20.46
N PHE A 217 12.48 7.00 -19.53
CA PHE A 217 13.67 6.18 -19.30
C PHE A 217 13.90 5.14 -20.38
N VAL A 218 12.87 4.48 -20.91
CA VAL A 218 13.02 3.51 -22.00
C VAL A 218 13.75 4.10 -23.20
N PRO A 219 13.31 5.24 -23.80
CA PRO A 219 14.05 5.85 -24.91
C PRO A 219 15.46 6.32 -24.49
N MET A 220 15.63 6.85 -23.26
CA MET A 220 16.95 7.28 -22.78
C MET A 220 17.92 6.11 -22.62
N VAL A 221 17.49 4.98 -22.07
CA VAL A 221 18.33 3.76 -21.93
C VAL A 221 18.68 3.18 -23.27
N ALA A 222 17.75 3.16 -24.23
CA ALA A 222 18.03 2.70 -25.61
C ALA A 222 19.06 3.62 -26.30
N GLU A 223 18.90 4.93 -26.21
CA GLU A 223 19.83 5.92 -26.74
C GLU A 223 21.20 5.82 -26.09
N PHE A 224 21.25 5.74 -24.76
CA PHE A 224 22.48 5.59 -23.99
C PHE A 224 23.26 4.34 -24.39
N SER A 225 22.58 3.20 -24.46
CA SER A 225 23.18 1.94 -24.84
C SER A 225 23.71 1.98 -26.29
N LYS A 226 22.93 2.53 -27.23
CA LYS A 226 23.34 2.62 -28.64
C LYS A 226 24.54 3.54 -28.85
N LYS A 227 24.54 4.72 -28.24
CA LYS A 227 25.66 5.68 -28.36
C LYS A 227 26.95 5.13 -27.78
N ASN A 228 26.90 4.50 -26.62
CA ASN A 228 28.06 3.88 -26.01
C ASN A 228 28.57 2.69 -26.86
N TYR A 229 27.66 1.85 -27.35
CA TYR A 229 28.02 0.77 -28.30
C TYR A 229 28.80 1.32 -29.51
N ASP A 230 28.30 2.36 -30.17
CA ASP A 230 28.94 2.93 -31.37
C ASP A 230 30.34 3.46 -31.04
N LEU A 231 30.53 4.11 -29.92
CA LEU A 231 31.82 4.64 -29.47
C LEU A 231 32.79 3.52 -29.11
N MET A 232 32.33 2.43 -28.50
CA MET A 232 33.16 1.28 -28.17
C MET A 232 33.56 0.51 -29.43
N MET A 233 32.68 0.35 -30.40
CA MET A 233 33.02 -0.26 -31.71
C MET A 233 34.07 0.57 -32.46
N GLN A 234 33.92 1.91 -32.47
CA GLN A 234 34.93 2.80 -33.03
C GLN A 234 36.28 2.68 -32.30
N LYS A 235 36.22 2.60 -30.95
CA LYS A 235 37.44 2.44 -30.14
C LYS A 235 38.10 1.09 -30.37
N ALA A 236 37.37 0.01 -30.43
CA ALA A 236 37.89 -1.34 -30.73
C ALA A 236 38.59 -1.39 -32.09
N THR A 237 38.04 -0.65 -33.10
CA THR A 237 38.64 -0.59 -34.44
C THR A 237 39.91 0.27 -34.48
N SER A 238 39.98 1.35 -33.72
CA SER A 238 41.08 2.31 -33.72
C SER A 238 42.20 1.98 -32.70
N ALA A 239 41.93 1.14 -31.71
CA ALA A 239 42.91 0.80 -30.66
C ALA A 239 44.06 -0.03 -31.20
N THR A 240 45.30 0.44 -30.93
CA THR A 240 46.53 -0.25 -31.26
C THR A 240 47.05 -1.15 -30.12
N ASP A 241 46.65 -0.83 -28.90
CA ASP A 241 47.00 -1.60 -27.70
C ASP A 241 46.00 -2.78 -27.54
N PRO A 242 46.48 -4.03 -27.42
CA PRO A 242 45.59 -5.19 -27.29
C PRO A 242 44.69 -5.15 -26.04
N LYS A 243 45.16 -4.63 -24.89
CA LYS A 243 44.39 -4.54 -23.67
C LYS A 243 43.23 -3.54 -23.83
N VAL A 244 43.49 -2.40 -24.45
CA VAL A 244 42.46 -1.38 -24.76
C VAL A 244 41.46 -1.91 -25.79
N LYS A 245 41.93 -2.61 -26.83
CA LYS A 245 41.07 -3.23 -27.84
C LYS A 245 40.13 -4.26 -27.24
N ALA A 246 40.66 -5.17 -26.43
CA ALA A 246 39.88 -6.21 -25.77
C ALA A 246 38.81 -5.60 -24.82
N ALA A 247 39.16 -4.56 -24.04
CA ALA A 247 38.21 -3.84 -23.21
C ALA A 247 37.07 -3.18 -24.02
N ALA A 248 37.43 -2.52 -25.14
CA ALA A 248 36.44 -1.90 -26.03
C ALA A 248 35.51 -2.92 -26.71
N GLU A 249 36.02 -4.08 -27.11
CA GLU A 249 35.22 -5.18 -27.68
C GLU A 249 34.24 -5.76 -26.65
N TYR A 250 34.69 -5.96 -25.41
CA TYR A 250 33.83 -6.39 -24.30
C TYR A 250 32.74 -5.37 -24.01
N ASP A 251 33.06 -4.09 -23.87
CA ASP A 251 32.13 -3.01 -23.62
C ASP A 251 31.10 -2.84 -24.77
N ALA A 252 31.55 -2.99 -26.02
CA ALA A 252 30.63 -2.99 -27.15
C ALA A 252 29.62 -4.14 -27.07
N ALA A 253 30.07 -5.35 -26.69
CA ALA A 253 29.18 -6.49 -26.50
C ALA A 253 28.24 -6.27 -25.31
N TYR A 254 28.71 -5.71 -24.19
CA TYR A 254 27.89 -5.36 -23.03
C TYR A 254 26.73 -4.41 -23.40
N TYR A 255 27.01 -3.35 -24.16
CA TYR A 255 25.97 -2.41 -24.61
C TYR A 255 25.09 -2.96 -25.74
N ALA A 256 25.63 -3.84 -26.62
CA ALA A 256 24.82 -4.52 -27.61
C ALA A 256 23.74 -5.41 -26.96
N ILE A 257 24.08 -6.09 -25.84
CA ILE A 257 23.14 -6.86 -25.03
C ILE A 257 22.08 -5.91 -24.40
N ALA A 258 22.52 -4.84 -23.73
CA ALA A 258 21.61 -3.87 -23.11
C ALA A 258 20.62 -3.26 -24.13
N TYR A 259 21.13 -2.89 -25.32
CA TYR A 259 20.31 -2.35 -26.40
C TYR A 259 19.30 -3.38 -26.93
N ALA A 260 19.72 -4.63 -27.12
CA ALA A 260 18.81 -5.69 -27.56
C ALA A 260 17.70 -5.95 -26.52
N LEU A 261 18.05 -5.95 -25.22
CA LEU A 261 17.09 -6.16 -24.13
C LEU A 261 16.04 -5.04 -24.05
N VAL A 262 16.47 -3.77 -24.10
CA VAL A 262 15.54 -2.62 -23.97
C VAL A 262 14.66 -2.39 -25.20
N THR A 263 15.14 -2.80 -26.38
CA THR A 263 14.41 -2.53 -27.65
C THR A 263 13.71 -3.75 -28.21
N GLY A 264 13.97 -4.96 -27.68
CA GLY A 264 13.50 -6.22 -28.27
C GLY A 264 14.10 -6.53 -29.66
N LYS A 265 15.09 -5.75 -30.13
CA LYS A 265 15.71 -5.92 -31.45
C LYS A 265 16.79 -6.98 -31.42
N THR A 266 17.20 -7.42 -32.61
CA THR A 266 18.33 -8.34 -32.76
C THR A 266 19.63 -7.75 -32.26
N LEU A 267 20.52 -8.60 -31.75
CA LEU A 267 21.85 -8.21 -31.28
C LEU A 267 22.58 -7.43 -32.37
N LEU A 268 23.13 -6.27 -31.99
CA LEU A 268 24.03 -5.51 -32.86
C LEU A 268 25.32 -6.27 -33.13
N PRO A 269 26.00 -6.04 -34.28
CA PRO A 269 27.26 -6.70 -34.61
C PRO A 269 28.33 -6.45 -33.53
N VAL A 270 28.98 -7.50 -33.03
CA VAL A 270 30.08 -7.44 -32.06
C VAL A 270 31.27 -8.26 -32.54
N ALA A 271 32.42 -8.12 -31.89
CA ALA A 271 33.59 -8.93 -32.21
C ALA A 271 33.27 -10.44 -32.18
N ALA A 272 33.84 -11.19 -33.09
CA ALA A 272 33.55 -12.62 -33.26
C ALA A 272 33.66 -13.43 -31.98
N ALA A 273 34.63 -13.09 -31.10
CA ALA A 273 34.80 -13.72 -29.79
C ALA A 273 33.57 -13.58 -28.85
N TYR A 274 32.80 -12.55 -28.99
CA TYR A 274 31.66 -12.27 -28.12
C TYR A 274 30.29 -12.57 -28.76
N THR A 275 30.22 -12.89 -30.06
CA THR A 275 28.95 -13.01 -30.77
C THR A 275 28.03 -14.08 -30.16
N ASP A 276 28.55 -15.27 -29.92
CA ASP A 276 27.73 -16.37 -29.37
C ASP A 276 27.53 -16.24 -27.88
N MET A 277 28.52 -15.72 -27.15
CA MET A 277 28.35 -15.38 -25.71
C MET A 277 27.23 -14.34 -25.50
N ALA A 278 27.23 -13.26 -26.28
CA ALA A 278 26.20 -12.20 -26.15
C ALA A 278 24.79 -12.71 -26.48
N LYS A 279 24.64 -13.57 -27.52
CA LYS A 279 23.35 -14.23 -27.79
C LYS A 279 22.92 -15.13 -26.66
N GLN A 280 23.87 -15.87 -26.06
CA GLN A 280 23.58 -16.73 -24.91
C GLN A 280 23.16 -15.89 -23.68
N GLU A 281 23.82 -14.75 -23.45
CA GLU A 281 23.42 -13.84 -22.35
C GLU A 281 22.00 -13.32 -22.51
N ILE A 282 21.61 -12.84 -23.70
CA ILE A 282 20.22 -12.41 -23.96
C ILE A 282 19.24 -13.54 -23.67
N LYS A 283 19.61 -14.78 -24.08
CA LYS A 283 18.78 -15.96 -23.80
C LYS A 283 18.69 -16.24 -22.29
N ASN A 284 19.81 -16.22 -21.57
CA ASN A 284 19.86 -16.46 -20.12
C ASN A 284 19.01 -15.45 -19.33
N VAL A 285 19.10 -14.17 -19.71
CA VAL A 285 18.29 -13.09 -19.13
C VAL A 285 16.79 -13.30 -19.40
N ASN A 286 16.43 -13.71 -20.61
CA ASN A 286 15.02 -13.96 -20.97
C ASN A 286 14.45 -15.23 -20.31
N ASP A 287 15.27 -16.29 -20.20
CA ASP A 287 14.89 -17.54 -19.54
C ASP A 287 14.78 -17.37 -18.01
N ALA A 288 15.52 -16.41 -17.44
CA ALA A 288 15.57 -16.10 -16.01
C ALA A 288 15.89 -17.31 -15.09
N ASP A 289 16.74 -18.20 -15.54
CA ASP A 289 17.20 -19.38 -14.80
C ASP A 289 18.65 -19.22 -14.32
N THR A 290 18.97 -19.69 -13.13
CA THR A 290 20.34 -19.67 -12.58
C THR A 290 21.28 -20.60 -13.38
N ARG A 291 22.27 -20.02 -14.10
CA ARG A 291 23.15 -20.72 -15.04
C ARG A 291 24.59 -20.20 -14.97
N PHE A 292 25.51 -20.93 -15.57
CA PHE A 292 26.85 -20.42 -15.84
C PHE A 292 26.84 -19.38 -16.95
N SER A 293 27.80 -18.45 -16.93
CA SER A 293 27.95 -17.39 -17.91
C SER A 293 29.42 -17.28 -18.32
N GLU A 294 29.73 -17.60 -19.58
CA GLU A 294 31.05 -17.37 -20.12
C GLU A 294 31.40 -15.90 -20.26
N PHE A 295 30.44 -15.09 -20.69
CA PHE A 295 30.61 -13.65 -20.88
C PHE A 295 30.97 -12.94 -19.55
N LEU A 296 30.31 -13.30 -18.45
CA LEU A 296 30.60 -12.74 -17.13
C LEU A 296 31.73 -13.45 -16.38
N GLY A 297 32.27 -14.51 -16.92
CA GLY A 297 33.34 -15.29 -16.31
C GLY A 297 32.90 -16.22 -15.18
N TYR A 298 31.62 -16.49 -15.05
CA TYR A 298 31.05 -17.47 -14.11
C TYR A 298 31.06 -18.86 -14.76
N VAL A 299 32.22 -19.54 -14.72
CA VAL A 299 32.46 -20.82 -15.40
C VAL A 299 32.87 -21.90 -14.41
N PRO A 300 32.51 -23.18 -14.65
CA PRO A 300 32.83 -24.31 -13.76
C PRO A 300 34.33 -24.50 -13.54
N GLU A 301 35.13 -24.29 -14.58
CA GLU A 301 36.58 -24.46 -14.57
C GLU A 301 37.31 -23.55 -13.59
N LYS A 302 36.72 -22.38 -13.32
CA LYS A 302 37.20 -21.42 -12.31
C LYS A 302 36.59 -21.64 -10.93
N ARG A 303 35.81 -22.71 -10.71
CA ARG A 303 35.08 -23.02 -9.47
C ARG A 303 34.13 -21.89 -9.05
N MET A 304 33.62 -21.11 -10.00
CA MET A 304 32.71 -20.04 -9.78
C MET A 304 31.29 -20.59 -9.58
N PRO A 305 30.44 -19.96 -8.71
CA PRO A 305 29.01 -20.29 -8.63
C PRO A 305 28.32 -19.96 -9.97
N LYS A 306 27.13 -20.50 -10.15
CA LYS A 306 26.27 -20.05 -11.25
C LYS A 306 25.86 -18.59 -11.03
N PHE A 307 25.65 -17.84 -12.12
CA PHE A 307 25.08 -16.50 -12.04
C PHE A 307 23.56 -16.58 -11.86
N ILE A 308 23.03 -15.71 -11.02
CA ILE A 308 21.62 -15.77 -10.57
C ILE A 308 20.76 -14.97 -11.56
N TYR A 309 20.32 -15.60 -12.66
CA TYR A 309 19.44 -14.95 -13.63
C TYR A 309 17.97 -14.91 -13.21
N ASN A 310 17.53 -15.65 -12.18
CA ASN A 310 16.14 -15.60 -11.71
C ASN A 310 15.70 -14.21 -11.25
N ILE A 311 16.63 -13.32 -10.85
CA ILE A 311 16.36 -11.93 -10.53
C ILE A 311 15.93 -11.09 -11.75
N TYR A 312 16.18 -11.56 -12.98
CA TYR A 312 15.78 -10.90 -14.24
C TYR A 312 14.35 -11.24 -14.64
N ARG A 313 13.65 -12.11 -13.92
CA ARG A 313 12.23 -12.38 -14.12
C ARG A 313 11.43 -11.09 -13.82
N PRO A 314 10.71 -10.52 -14.82
CA PRO A 314 9.87 -9.37 -14.58
C PRO A 314 8.78 -9.69 -13.56
N ARG A 315 8.54 -8.80 -12.60
CA ARG A 315 7.54 -8.88 -11.55
C ARG A 315 7.11 -7.47 -11.15
N GLY A 316 6.10 -7.31 -10.28
CA GLY A 316 5.49 -6.01 -10.10
C GLY A 316 4.90 -5.48 -11.41
N HIS A 317 4.86 -4.19 -11.63
CA HIS A 317 4.30 -3.60 -12.86
C HIS A 317 5.01 -3.99 -14.15
N TYR A 318 6.22 -4.51 -14.05
CA TYR A 318 6.97 -4.92 -15.26
C TYR A 318 6.35 -6.13 -15.98
N THR A 319 5.34 -6.79 -15.38
CA THR A 319 4.58 -7.86 -16.05
C THR A 319 3.54 -7.32 -17.04
N ARG A 320 3.17 -6.04 -16.97
CA ARG A 320 1.99 -5.42 -17.60
C ARG A 320 2.05 -5.33 -19.12
N ASN A 321 3.22 -5.05 -19.69
CA ASN A 321 3.38 -4.99 -21.12
C ASN A 321 4.82 -5.35 -21.54
N GLU A 322 5.03 -5.58 -22.81
CA GLU A 322 6.35 -6.03 -23.31
C GLU A 322 7.43 -4.95 -23.18
N THR A 323 7.08 -3.68 -23.32
CA THR A 323 8.02 -2.56 -23.18
C THR A 323 8.59 -2.51 -21.75
N LEU A 324 7.75 -2.69 -20.75
CA LEU A 324 8.18 -2.73 -19.35
C LEU A 324 9.00 -3.98 -19.03
N LYS A 325 8.64 -5.16 -19.58
CA LYS A 325 9.45 -6.38 -19.43
C LYS A 325 10.84 -6.20 -20.01
N GLN A 326 10.94 -5.58 -21.16
CA GLN A 326 12.22 -5.28 -21.84
C GLN A 326 13.04 -4.28 -21.01
N TYR A 327 12.40 -3.21 -20.53
CA TYR A 327 13.05 -2.22 -19.68
C TYR A 327 13.58 -2.85 -18.38
N PHE A 328 12.77 -3.66 -17.70
CA PHE A 328 13.16 -4.38 -16.49
C PHE A 328 14.45 -5.19 -16.72
N ARG A 329 14.47 -6.03 -17.75
CA ARG A 329 15.64 -6.86 -18.08
C ARG A 329 16.87 -6.04 -18.42
N ALA A 330 16.69 -4.96 -19.17
CA ALA A 330 17.79 -4.07 -19.53
C ALA A 330 18.35 -3.31 -18.32
N MET A 331 17.47 -2.77 -17.46
CA MET A 331 17.91 -2.08 -16.24
C MET A 331 18.57 -3.06 -15.25
N MET A 332 18.01 -4.25 -15.07
CA MET A 332 18.64 -5.29 -14.27
C MET A 332 20.01 -5.68 -14.82
N TRP A 333 20.20 -5.70 -16.16
CA TRP A 333 21.50 -5.90 -16.78
C TRP A 333 22.48 -4.78 -16.40
N LEU A 334 22.10 -3.51 -16.58
CA LEU A 334 22.92 -2.34 -16.32
C LEU A 334 23.25 -2.15 -14.82
N GLN A 335 22.40 -2.69 -13.94
CA GLN A 335 22.55 -2.59 -12.47
C GLN A 335 23.35 -3.75 -11.86
N ASN A 336 23.17 -4.98 -12.33
CA ASN A 336 23.65 -6.17 -11.65
C ASN A 336 24.89 -6.82 -12.29
N VAL A 337 25.20 -6.50 -13.55
CA VAL A 337 26.44 -6.99 -14.15
C VAL A 337 27.64 -6.26 -13.58
N PRO A 338 28.51 -6.94 -12.80
CA PRO A 338 29.59 -6.29 -12.10
C PRO A 338 30.84 -6.20 -12.95
N PHE A 339 31.60 -5.12 -12.78
CA PHE A 339 33.00 -5.02 -13.15
C PHE A 339 33.84 -5.22 -11.87
N GLY A 340 34.35 -6.42 -11.64
CA GLY A 340 35.16 -6.75 -10.46
C GLY A 340 36.51 -6.04 -10.47
N THR A 341 36.84 -5.37 -9.36
CA THR A 341 38.13 -4.66 -9.25
C THR A 341 39.32 -5.63 -9.26
N ASP A 342 39.12 -6.84 -8.76
CA ASP A 342 40.12 -7.93 -8.72
C ASP A 342 40.33 -8.64 -10.09
N LYS A 343 39.52 -8.29 -11.10
CA LYS A 343 39.60 -8.87 -12.46
C LYS A 343 40.09 -7.82 -13.43
N ASP A 344 41.34 -7.99 -13.87
CA ASP A 344 42.04 -7.03 -14.73
C ASP A 344 41.27 -6.60 -15.95
N ASP A 345 40.66 -7.56 -16.66
CA ASP A 345 39.95 -7.27 -17.90
C ASP A 345 38.67 -6.48 -17.64
N GLN A 346 37.93 -6.83 -16.55
CA GLN A 346 36.72 -6.10 -16.15
C GLN A 346 37.06 -4.70 -15.64
N LEU A 347 38.12 -4.53 -14.86
CA LEU A 347 38.55 -3.22 -14.41
C LEU A 347 38.99 -2.32 -15.57
N ARG A 348 39.73 -2.88 -16.58
CA ARG A 348 40.07 -2.11 -17.80
C ARG A 348 38.85 -1.67 -18.57
N ALA A 349 37.85 -2.53 -18.70
CA ALA A 349 36.56 -2.21 -19.30
C ALA A 349 35.89 -1.08 -18.54
N ALA A 350 35.77 -1.18 -17.21
CA ALA A 350 35.19 -0.12 -16.38
C ALA A 350 35.88 1.24 -16.51
N LEU A 351 37.25 1.25 -16.59
CA LEU A 351 38.01 2.50 -16.79
C LEU A 351 37.71 3.13 -18.15
N LEU A 352 37.58 2.29 -19.20
CA LEU A 352 37.28 2.76 -20.55
C LEU A 352 35.85 3.30 -20.64
N LEU A 353 34.86 2.64 -20.03
CA LEU A 353 33.51 3.14 -19.90
C LEU A 353 33.46 4.47 -19.14
N ALA A 354 34.15 4.54 -18.00
CA ALA A 354 34.19 5.73 -17.17
C ALA A 354 34.71 6.93 -17.94
N GLN A 355 35.80 6.76 -18.70
CA GLN A 355 36.34 7.83 -19.54
C GLN A 355 35.36 8.21 -20.66
N THR A 356 34.79 7.24 -21.35
CA THR A 356 33.89 7.49 -22.48
C THR A 356 32.64 8.28 -22.03
N ILE A 357 32.05 7.90 -20.93
CA ILE A 357 30.86 8.59 -20.40
C ILE A 357 31.25 9.93 -19.77
N GLY A 358 32.28 9.94 -18.90
CA GLY A 358 32.64 11.11 -18.11
C GLY A 358 33.26 12.25 -18.92
N SER A 359 34.01 11.94 -20.03
CA SER A 359 34.57 12.95 -20.92
C SER A 359 33.61 13.47 -22.00
N ASN A 360 32.43 12.87 -22.14
CA ASN A 360 31.42 13.24 -23.13
C ASN A 360 30.21 13.89 -22.43
N PRO A 361 30.02 15.23 -22.53
CA PRO A 361 28.93 15.91 -21.85
C PRO A 361 27.54 15.36 -22.19
N THR A 362 27.32 14.94 -23.45
CA THR A 362 26.03 14.37 -23.87
C THR A 362 25.74 13.06 -23.17
N LEU A 363 26.73 12.17 -23.07
CA LEU A 363 26.58 10.89 -22.37
C LEU A 363 26.48 11.07 -20.86
N THR A 364 27.28 12.00 -20.28
CA THR A 364 27.18 12.34 -18.85
C THR A 364 25.78 12.84 -18.50
N ASN A 365 25.23 13.74 -19.30
CA ASN A 365 23.89 14.30 -19.07
C ASN A 365 22.82 13.22 -19.20
N LEU A 366 22.90 12.37 -20.24
CA LEU A 366 21.95 11.27 -20.43
C LEU A 366 22.02 10.27 -19.28
N TYR A 367 23.22 9.90 -18.83
CA TYR A 367 23.42 9.06 -17.65
C TYR A 367 22.78 9.67 -16.40
N LYS A 368 23.00 10.95 -16.14
CA LYS A 368 22.46 11.66 -15.00
C LYS A 368 20.95 11.79 -15.05
N ASN A 369 20.38 12.07 -16.21
CA ASN A 369 18.93 12.17 -16.40
C ASN A 369 18.19 10.86 -16.14
N ILE A 370 18.88 9.71 -16.23
CA ILE A 370 18.35 8.42 -15.81
C ILE A 370 18.60 8.19 -14.31
N THR A 371 19.82 8.43 -13.83
CA THR A 371 20.26 7.95 -12.50
C THR A 371 19.94 8.89 -11.35
N GLU A 372 19.93 10.24 -11.57
CA GLU A 372 19.64 11.20 -10.50
C GLU A 372 18.19 11.18 -10.02
N PRO A 373 17.16 11.14 -10.90
CA PRO A 373 15.78 10.99 -10.43
C PRO A 373 15.60 9.75 -9.55
N ILE A 374 16.14 8.61 -9.98
CA ILE A 374 16.11 7.35 -9.22
C ILE A 374 16.80 7.52 -7.85
N THR A 375 17.90 8.30 -7.80
CA THR A 375 18.58 8.57 -6.53
C THR A 375 17.69 9.33 -5.54
N TYR A 376 16.98 10.38 -5.98
CA TYR A 376 16.13 11.18 -5.10
C TYR A 376 14.79 10.49 -4.75
N LEU A 377 14.31 9.61 -5.61
CA LEU A 377 13.12 8.81 -5.33
C LEU A 377 13.46 7.65 -4.39
N MET A 378 14.50 6.88 -4.70
CA MET A 378 14.75 5.58 -4.08
C MET A 378 15.90 5.55 -3.08
N GLY A 379 17.07 6.11 -3.41
CA GLY A 379 18.24 6.05 -2.54
C GLY A 379 19.57 6.30 -3.25
N MET A 380 20.61 6.54 -2.46
CA MET A 380 21.96 6.70 -2.98
C MET A 380 22.52 5.40 -3.56
N PRO A 381 23.44 5.45 -4.54
CA PRO A 381 24.15 4.27 -5.04
C PRO A 381 24.91 3.54 -3.93
N ASP A 382 24.74 2.23 -3.81
CA ASP A 382 25.46 1.43 -2.81
C ASP A 382 26.86 1.01 -3.30
N ASP A 383 27.00 0.62 -4.57
CA ASP A 383 28.28 0.31 -5.19
C ASP A 383 28.94 1.52 -5.86
N VAL A 384 30.24 1.43 -6.17
CA VAL A 384 30.99 2.48 -6.87
C VAL A 384 30.40 2.71 -8.26
N SER A 385 30.01 3.96 -8.54
CA SER A 385 29.45 4.34 -9.83
C SER A 385 30.52 4.68 -10.86
N ILE A 386 30.14 4.57 -12.14
CA ILE A 386 31.07 4.84 -13.26
C ILE A 386 31.58 6.29 -13.27
N LEU A 387 30.78 7.26 -12.83
CA LEU A 387 31.22 8.66 -12.73
C LEU A 387 32.17 8.90 -11.56
N GLN A 388 32.08 8.11 -10.47
CA GLN A 388 33.09 8.15 -9.40
C GLN A 388 34.43 7.62 -9.89
N VAL A 389 34.41 6.52 -10.67
CA VAL A 389 35.64 6.00 -11.33
C VAL A 389 36.29 7.08 -12.19
N TYR A 390 35.51 7.76 -13.04
CA TYR A 390 36.02 8.87 -13.85
C TYR A 390 36.60 10.01 -13.00
N GLY A 391 35.94 10.37 -11.91
CA GLY A 391 36.43 11.38 -10.97
C GLY A 391 37.80 11.04 -10.39
N GLU A 392 38.03 9.76 -10.00
CA GLU A 392 39.38 9.33 -9.52
C GLU A 392 40.40 9.31 -10.64
N MET A 393 40.04 8.89 -11.84
CA MET A 393 40.94 8.97 -13.03
C MET A 393 41.37 10.42 -13.28
N GLN A 394 40.48 11.40 -13.16
CA GLN A 394 40.81 12.81 -13.31
C GLN A 394 41.74 13.32 -12.22
N LYS A 395 41.54 12.93 -10.96
CA LYS A 395 42.45 13.27 -9.85
C LYS A 395 43.87 12.74 -10.06
N MET A 396 43.96 11.55 -10.66
CA MET A 396 45.27 10.94 -11.00
C MET A 396 45.87 11.49 -12.30
N GLY A 397 45.13 12.32 -13.05
CA GLY A 397 45.57 12.91 -14.32
C GLY A 397 45.87 11.87 -15.42
N CYS A 398 45.20 10.74 -15.42
CA CYS A 398 45.50 9.63 -16.34
C CYS A 398 44.23 9.23 -17.16
N THR A 399 44.45 8.87 -18.43
CA THR A 399 43.45 8.31 -19.32
C THR A 399 43.29 6.79 -19.10
N ALA A 400 42.20 6.22 -19.55
CA ALA A 400 41.97 4.78 -19.51
C ALA A 400 43.12 3.99 -20.25
N GLU A 401 43.54 4.51 -21.39
CA GLU A 401 44.66 3.92 -22.12
C GLU A 401 45.97 3.96 -21.34
N GLN A 402 46.24 5.02 -20.58
CA GLN A 402 47.41 5.11 -19.74
C GLN A 402 47.38 4.11 -18.59
N PHE A 403 46.21 3.92 -17.98
CA PHE A 403 46.03 2.86 -16.96
C PHE A 403 46.18 1.47 -17.56
N CYS A 404 45.64 1.21 -18.74
CA CYS A 404 45.80 -0.09 -19.39
C CYS A 404 47.24 -0.47 -19.74
N LYS A 405 48.09 0.54 -20.01
CA LYS A 405 49.52 0.35 -20.45
C LYS A 405 50.49 0.33 -19.29
N ASP A 406 50.19 0.96 -18.20
CA ASP A 406 51.10 1.13 -17.04
C ASP A 406 50.54 0.34 -15.84
N ASP A 407 51.13 -0.81 -15.58
CA ASP A 407 50.67 -1.71 -14.53
C ASP A 407 50.74 -1.08 -13.12
N ASN A 408 51.70 -0.15 -12.86
CA ASN A 408 51.79 0.55 -11.58
C ASN A 408 50.61 1.52 -11.39
N LYS A 409 50.26 2.26 -12.44
CA LYS A 409 49.10 3.14 -12.42
C LYS A 409 47.79 2.34 -12.30
N PHE A 410 47.73 1.21 -12.98
CA PHE A 410 46.60 0.30 -12.93
C PHE A 410 46.34 -0.24 -11.52
N GLU A 411 47.39 -0.66 -10.81
CA GLU A 411 47.30 -1.08 -9.41
C GLU A 411 46.96 0.09 -8.48
N ALA A 412 47.46 1.30 -8.75
CA ALA A 412 47.15 2.47 -7.95
C ALA A 412 45.65 2.85 -8.03
N ILE A 413 45.04 2.83 -9.23
CA ILE A 413 43.60 3.09 -9.39
C ILE A 413 42.77 1.98 -8.79
N ARG A 414 43.15 0.68 -8.95
CA ARG A 414 42.51 -0.45 -8.28
C ARG A 414 42.39 -0.22 -6.79
N ASN A 415 43.52 0.02 -6.12
CA ASN A 415 43.56 0.23 -4.67
C ASN A 415 42.70 1.42 -4.23
N THR A 416 42.73 2.51 -5.03
CA THR A 416 41.90 3.69 -4.73
C THR A 416 40.39 3.34 -4.80
N LEU A 417 39.97 2.64 -5.82
CA LEU A 417 38.55 2.25 -6.00
C LEU A 417 38.09 1.25 -4.93
N GLU A 418 38.97 0.30 -4.54
CA GLU A 418 38.67 -0.61 -3.45
C GLU A 418 38.52 0.08 -2.09
N GLU A 419 39.36 1.10 -1.81
CA GLU A 419 39.22 1.89 -0.57
C GLU A 419 37.93 2.74 -0.57
N ILE A 420 37.48 3.22 -1.72
CA ILE A 420 36.16 3.87 -1.85
C ILE A 420 35.05 2.86 -1.62
N ALA A 421 35.09 1.71 -2.26
CA ALA A 421 34.09 0.65 -2.12
C ALA A 421 33.99 0.16 -0.67
N LYS A 422 35.10 -0.05 0.03
CA LYS A 422 35.11 -0.43 1.46
C LYS A 422 34.32 0.53 2.35
N LYS A 423 34.35 1.82 2.03
CA LYS A 423 33.71 2.87 2.82
C LYS A 423 32.25 3.10 2.40
N GLN A 424 31.95 2.95 1.11
CA GLN A 424 30.66 3.29 0.54
C GLN A 424 29.65 2.15 0.64
N THR A 425 30.06 0.93 0.24
CA THR A 425 29.15 -0.21 0.17
C THR A 425 28.71 -0.66 1.55
N ARG A 426 27.41 -0.56 1.82
CA ARG A 426 26.76 -0.95 3.08
C ARG A 426 26.16 -2.33 3.01
N ILE A 427 25.53 -2.67 1.89
CA ILE A 427 24.93 -3.99 1.66
C ILE A 427 26.02 -4.93 1.16
N LYS A 428 26.61 -5.71 2.07
CA LYS A 428 27.75 -6.59 1.78
C LYS A 428 27.31 -8.05 1.79
N PRO A 429 27.55 -8.82 0.70
CA PRO A 429 27.29 -10.26 0.72
C PRO A 429 28.07 -10.93 1.84
N LYS A 430 27.39 -11.75 2.65
CA LYS A 430 27.99 -12.54 3.75
C LYS A 430 28.59 -13.87 3.28
N PHE A 431 28.77 -14.07 1.97
CA PHE A 431 29.38 -15.27 1.36
C PHE A 431 30.33 -14.85 0.23
N LEU A 432 31.12 -15.80 -0.31
CA LEU A 432 32.05 -15.55 -1.41
C LEU A 432 31.33 -15.00 -2.65
N ALA A 433 31.43 -13.69 -2.83
CA ALA A 433 31.04 -13.03 -4.07
C ALA A 433 32.10 -13.34 -5.15
N SER A 434 31.72 -13.17 -6.44
CA SER A 434 32.65 -13.31 -7.56
C SER A 434 33.82 -12.33 -7.52
N SER A 435 33.62 -11.20 -6.84
CA SER A 435 34.61 -10.18 -6.53
C SER A 435 34.27 -9.52 -5.18
N ALA A 436 35.30 -9.22 -4.37
CA ALA A 436 35.13 -8.55 -3.08
C ALA A 436 34.56 -7.13 -3.24
N PHE A 437 34.94 -6.44 -4.31
CA PHE A 437 34.48 -5.11 -4.68
C PHE A 437 34.12 -5.08 -6.15
N LYS A 438 33.06 -4.35 -6.46
CA LYS A 438 32.54 -4.23 -7.82
C LYS A 438 32.22 -2.78 -8.18
N ILE A 439 32.33 -2.47 -9.45
CA ILE A 439 31.84 -1.27 -10.08
C ILE A 439 30.60 -1.68 -10.86
N CYS A 440 29.52 -0.95 -10.73
CA CYS A 440 28.32 -1.15 -11.55
C CYS A 440 28.07 0.09 -12.41
N LEU A 441 27.60 -0.12 -13.65
CA LEU A 441 27.31 1.02 -14.53
C LEU A 441 26.24 1.91 -13.92
N MET A 442 25.12 1.33 -13.54
CA MET A 442 24.01 2.00 -12.84
C MET A 442 23.76 1.30 -11.50
N PRO A 443 24.55 1.57 -10.44
CA PRO A 443 24.49 0.82 -9.19
C PRO A 443 23.09 0.74 -8.60
N GLN A 444 22.75 -0.41 -7.99
CA GLN A 444 21.55 -0.54 -7.18
C GLN A 444 21.58 0.44 -6.00
N ARG A 445 20.43 0.77 -5.48
CA ARG A 445 20.26 1.79 -4.46
C ARG A 445 20.38 1.20 -3.06
N TYR A 446 20.99 1.97 -2.17
CA TYR A 446 21.01 1.68 -0.75
C TYR A 446 19.66 2.04 -0.14
N PHE A 447 19.03 1.06 0.48
CA PHE A 447 17.85 1.23 1.32
C PHE A 447 18.24 0.90 2.76
N PRO A 448 17.98 1.79 3.74
CA PRO A 448 18.33 1.53 5.14
C PRO A 448 17.73 0.26 5.73
N ASP A 449 16.53 -0.09 5.33
CA ASP A 449 15.83 -1.31 5.74
C ASP A 449 16.53 -2.59 5.21
N ASN A 450 17.10 -2.57 4.00
CA ASN A 450 17.90 -3.70 3.48
C ASN A 450 19.14 -3.96 4.33
N GLU A 451 19.78 -2.92 4.89
CA GLU A 451 20.88 -3.09 5.84
C GLU A 451 20.41 -3.79 7.11
N VAL A 452 19.23 -3.41 7.63
CA VAL A 452 18.64 -4.08 8.79
C VAL A 452 18.37 -5.55 8.48
N LEU A 453 17.72 -5.87 7.35
CA LEU A 453 17.43 -7.25 6.94
C LEU A 453 18.72 -8.07 6.81
N GLN A 454 19.80 -7.50 6.28
CA GLN A 454 21.08 -8.19 6.13
C GLN A 454 21.78 -8.44 7.47
N GLU A 455 21.72 -7.50 8.41
CA GLU A 455 22.45 -7.59 9.68
C GLU A 455 21.69 -8.37 10.77
N MET A 456 20.37 -8.50 10.64
CA MET A 456 19.52 -9.21 11.61
C MET A 456 19.47 -10.73 11.35
N VAL A 457 20.52 -11.29 10.76
CA VAL A 457 20.69 -12.73 10.53
C VAL A 457 22.05 -13.20 11.00
N ASP A 458 22.13 -14.46 11.48
CA ASP A 458 23.38 -15.13 11.85
C ASP A 458 23.21 -16.64 11.61
N TYR A 459 23.95 -17.19 10.67
CA TYR A 459 23.99 -18.61 10.37
C TYR A 459 25.39 -19.22 10.56
N GLU A 460 26.31 -18.49 11.19
CA GLU A 460 27.69 -18.91 11.44
C GLU A 460 27.95 -19.24 12.93
N THR A 461 27.31 -18.49 13.84
CA THR A 461 27.57 -18.58 15.30
C THR A 461 26.70 -19.65 15.95
N LYS A 462 27.26 -20.85 16.16
CA LYS A 462 26.57 -21.94 16.87
C LYS A 462 26.51 -21.66 18.39
N PRO A 463 25.49 -22.17 19.10
CA PRO A 463 24.40 -23.03 18.63
C PRO A 463 23.17 -22.33 18.11
N THR A 464 23.08 -21.02 18.23
CA THR A 464 21.89 -20.23 17.88
C THR A 464 22.05 -19.62 16.50
N LEU A 465 21.28 -20.14 15.54
CA LEU A 465 21.27 -19.67 14.15
C LEU A 465 19.97 -18.96 13.82
N ARG A 466 20.07 -17.81 13.13
CA ARG A 466 18.95 -17.08 12.58
C ARG A 466 19.19 -16.89 11.07
N GLY A 467 18.52 -17.72 10.25
CA GLY A 467 18.76 -17.75 8.80
C GLY A 467 18.01 -16.68 8.02
N VAL A 468 16.90 -16.16 8.55
CA VAL A 468 16.01 -15.20 7.90
C VAL A 468 15.65 -14.08 8.88
N PRO A 469 15.64 -12.81 8.44
CA PRO A 469 15.16 -11.67 9.24
C PRO A 469 13.63 -11.62 9.27
N LYS A 470 13.06 -10.57 9.87
CA LYS A 470 11.62 -10.26 9.89
C LYS A 470 11.39 -8.80 9.54
N GLY A 471 10.25 -8.49 8.94
CA GLY A 471 9.84 -7.09 8.73
C GLY A 471 9.76 -6.30 10.04
N LEU A 472 9.38 -6.93 11.14
CA LEU A 472 9.40 -6.33 12.47
C LEU A 472 10.79 -5.84 12.92
N ASP A 473 11.89 -6.46 12.46
CA ASP A 473 13.27 -6.00 12.76
C ASP A 473 13.49 -4.59 12.19
N VAL A 474 12.98 -4.33 10.98
CA VAL A 474 13.04 -3.00 10.35
C VAL A 474 12.27 -1.99 11.20
N MET A 475 11.04 -2.31 11.58
CA MET A 475 10.19 -1.42 12.39
C MET A 475 10.83 -1.10 13.75
N ALA A 476 11.43 -2.09 14.41
CA ALA A 476 12.16 -1.89 15.68
C ALA A 476 13.42 -1.05 15.49
N ALA A 477 14.19 -1.30 14.41
CA ALA A 477 15.44 -0.58 14.13
C ALA A 477 15.21 0.92 13.85
N ILE A 478 14.13 1.28 13.16
CA ILE A 478 13.76 2.69 12.96
C ILE A 478 13.16 3.35 14.22
N GLY A 479 12.96 2.59 15.31
CA GLY A 479 12.57 3.09 16.63
C GLY A 479 11.08 3.02 16.94
N ILE A 480 10.33 2.11 16.31
CA ILE A 480 8.94 1.81 16.68
C ILE A 480 8.97 0.86 17.89
N THR A 481 8.67 1.39 19.07
CA THR A 481 8.80 0.68 20.35
C THR A 481 7.83 -0.50 20.50
N SER A 482 6.69 -0.47 19.83
CA SER A 482 5.74 -1.59 19.82
C SER A 482 6.31 -2.80 19.10
N ALA A 483 7.06 -2.63 18.01
CA ALA A 483 7.74 -3.70 17.29
C ALA A 483 8.84 -4.33 18.15
N GLU A 484 9.68 -3.51 18.79
CA GLU A 484 10.72 -4.00 19.71
C GLU A 484 10.12 -4.80 20.88
N ARG A 485 9.04 -4.31 21.46
CA ARG A 485 8.33 -4.98 22.56
C ARG A 485 7.76 -6.33 22.13
N LEU A 486 7.24 -6.42 20.92
CA LEU A 486 6.72 -7.66 20.34
C LEU A 486 7.84 -8.67 20.08
N LEU A 487 8.95 -8.25 19.49
CA LEU A 487 10.12 -9.08 19.20
C LEU A 487 10.79 -9.63 20.46
N LEU A 488 10.99 -8.80 21.48
CA LEU A 488 11.65 -9.18 22.71
C LEU A 488 10.71 -9.89 23.71
N GLY A 489 9.41 -9.62 23.66
CA GLY A 489 8.39 -10.18 24.53
C GLY A 489 7.77 -11.45 23.96
N GLU A 490 6.72 -11.28 23.16
CA GLU A 490 5.88 -12.37 22.64
C GLU A 490 6.65 -13.32 21.74
N LEU A 491 7.48 -12.80 20.81
CA LEU A 491 8.25 -13.60 19.87
C LEU A 491 9.56 -14.14 20.46
N ASN A 492 10.07 -13.53 21.54
CA ASN A 492 11.27 -13.94 22.26
C ASN A 492 12.48 -14.19 21.32
N GLU A 493 12.75 -13.27 20.39
CA GLU A 493 13.82 -13.43 19.39
C GLU A 493 15.22 -13.53 20.04
N GLN A 494 15.47 -12.86 21.16
CA GLN A 494 16.70 -12.99 21.94
C GLN A 494 16.91 -14.39 22.54
N GLY A 495 15.83 -15.17 22.71
CA GLY A 495 15.92 -16.57 23.12
C GLY A 495 16.28 -17.51 21.98
N ARG A 496 16.06 -17.08 20.72
CA ARG A 496 16.38 -17.83 19.50
C ARG A 496 17.80 -17.54 19.02
N TRP A 497 18.26 -16.33 19.20
CA TRP A 497 19.59 -15.87 18.80
C TRP A 497 20.19 -14.95 19.86
N ASN A 498 21.25 -15.38 20.53
CA ASN A 498 21.83 -14.69 21.68
C ASN A 498 22.44 -13.32 21.35
N LYS A 499 22.79 -13.06 20.09
CA LYS A 499 23.26 -11.74 19.62
C LYS A 499 22.14 -10.79 19.21
N TYR A 500 20.88 -11.23 19.30
CA TYR A 500 19.74 -10.47 18.78
C TYR A 500 19.70 -9.04 19.31
N THR A 501 19.72 -8.88 20.63
CA THR A 501 19.63 -7.55 21.27
C THR A 501 20.83 -6.65 20.94
N GLU A 502 22.03 -7.24 20.85
CA GLU A 502 23.25 -6.51 20.48
C GLU A 502 23.12 -5.96 19.04
N ASN A 503 22.74 -6.80 18.09
CA ASN A 503 22.60 -6.40 16.69
C ASN A 503 21.42 -5.45 16.48
N LEU A 504 20.28 -5.65 17.15
CA LEU A 504 19.17 -4.71 17.09
C LEU A 504 19.59 -3.32 17.59
N ASN A 505 20.34 -3.23 18.70
CA ASN A 505 20.83 -1.96 19.21
C ASN A 505 21.83 -1.29 18.24
N LEU A 506 22.70 -2.08 17.59
CA LEU A 506 23.58 -1.58 16.55
C LEU A 506 22.77 -1.02 15.36
N MET A 507 21.72 -1.73 14.91
CA MET A 507 20.86 -1.24 13.83
C MET A 507 20.10 0.01 14.23
N LYS A 508 19.57 0.08 15.46
CA LYS A 508 18.93 1.30 15.98
C LYS A 508 19.89 2.50 15.96
N GLN A 509 21.16 2.29 16.33
CA GLN A 509 22.18 3.34 16.23
C GLN A 509 22.39 3.79 14.79
N ARG A 510 22.60 2.83 13.86
CA ARG A 510 22.82 3.13 12.44
C ARG A 510 21.62 3.82 11.79
N MET A 511 20.41 3.37 12.11
CA MET A 511 19.19 4.03 11.64
C MET A 511 19.00 5.43 12.22
N GLY A 512 19.56 5.70 13.41
CA GLY A 512 19.63 7.04 14.01
C GLY A 512 20.56 8.01 13.25
N GLU A 513 21.51 7.50 12.47
CA GLU A 513 22.45 8.30 11.66
C GLU A 513 21.91 8.60 10.24
N ILE A 514 20.81 7.95 9.81
CA ILE A 514 20.22 8.12 8.49
C ILE A 514 19.52 9.48 8.36
N ASN A 515 19.77 10.15 7.24
CA ASN A 515 18.99 11.33 6.85
C ASN A 515 17.67 10.89 6.20
N TRP A 516 16.65 10.70 7.03
CA TRP A 516 15.33 10.25 6.57
C TRP A 516 14.60 11.23 5.64
N LYS A 517 15.14 12.43 5.43
CA LYS A 517 14.60 13.41 4.49
C LYS A 517 15.29 13.42 3.14
N GLU A 518 16.26 12.56 2.91
CA GLU A 518 17.11 12.57 1.74
C GLU A 518 16.38 12.10 0.47
N THR A 519 15.54 11.08 0.59
CA THR A 519 14.79 10.49 -0.54
C THR A 519 13.32 10.27 -0.19
N VAL A 520 12.48 10.11 -1.21
CA VAL A 520 11.05 9.81 -1.01
C VAL A 520 10.88 8.46 -0.29
N ALA A 521 11.61 7.43 -0.69
CA ALA A 521 11.56 6.11 -0.03
C ALA A 521 11.96 6.19 1.46
N ASN A 522 13.01 6.94 1.81
CA ASN A 522 13.39 7.15 3.21
C ASN A 522 12.28 7.85 4.00
N ARG A 523 11.65 8.88 3.41
CA ARG A 523 10.51 9.59 4.04
C ARG A 523 9.32 8.66 4.27
N TRP A 524 9.03 7.79 3.31
CA TRP A 524 7.95 6.81 3.41
C TRP A 524 8.21 5.81 4.54
N ILE A 525 9.40 5.19 4.57
CA ILE A 525 9.78 4.29 5.68
C ILE A 525 9.66 5.00 7.04
N TYR A 526 10.15 6.25 7.12
CA TYR A 526 10.13 6.99 8.37
C TYR A 526 8.72 7.43 8.80
N ALA A 527 7.80 7.64 7.84
CA ALA A 527 6.40 7.94 8.12
C ALA A 527 5.69 6.81 8.91
N MET A 528 6.21 5.58 8.86
CA MET A 528 5.69 4.45 9.64
C MET A 528 5.80 4.70 11.16
N LYS A 529 6.70 5.57 11.61
CA LYS A 529 6.76 6.01 13.02
C LYS A 529 5.56 6.88 13.36
N ASP A 530 5.11 7.72 12.43
CA ASP A 530 3.94 8.59 12.64
C ASP A 530 2.64 7.79 12.62
N VAL A 531 2.54 6.71 11.83
CA VAL A 531 1.46 5.70 11.91
C VAL A 531 1.37 5.13 13.33
N ASN A 532 2.52 4.83 13.94
CA ASN A 532 2.63 4.27 15.29
C ASN A 532 2.69 5.34 16.40
N SER A 533 2.37 6.59 16.10
CA SER A 533 2.44 7.69 17.08
C SER A 533 1.43 7.52 18.21
N LYS A 534 1.79 7.99 19.41
CA LYS A 534 0.94 8.01 20.58
C LYS A 534 0.64 9.44 21.01
N ASN A 535 -0.61 9.71 21.38
CA ASN A 535 -1.02 10.97 21.95
C ASN A 535 -2.07 10.71 23.04
N ALA A 536 -1.92 11.34 24.18
CA ALA A 536 -2.86 11.17 25.31
C ALA A 536 -4.30 11.63 24.99
N LYS A 537 -4.47 12.44 23.93
CA LYS A 537 -5.80 12.88 23.46
C LYS A 537 -6.48 11.88 22.52
N TYR A 538 -5.74 10.87 22.01
CA TYR A 538 -6.34 9.86 21.16
C TYR A 538 -7.36 9.01 21.92
N PRO A 539 -8.38 8.47 21.28
CA PRO A 539 -9.33 7.55 21.88
C PRO A 539 -8.66 6.43 22.68
N LYS A 540 -9.32 5.92 23.72
CA LYS A 540 -8.74 4.90 24.62
C LYS A 540 -8.26 3.63 23.88
N PHE A 541 -9.01 3.18 22.87
CA PHE A 541 -8.62 2.00 22.10
C PHE A 541 -7.28 2.19 21.38
N MET A 542 -6.97 3.41 20.89
CA MET A 542 -5.69 3.75 20.27
C MET A 542 -4.52 3.77 21.25
N GLN A 543 -4.76 3.71 22.55
CA GLN A 543 -3.73 3.60 23.58
C GLN A 543 -3.41 2.13 23.92
N SER A 544 -4.17 1.17 23.41
CA SER A 544 -4.06 -0.25 23.76
C SER A 544 -2.90 -0.95 23.03
N PRO A 545 -2.33 -2.03 23.63
CA PRO A 545 -1.37 -2.88 22.92
C PRO A 545 -1.94 -3.54 21.65
N GLN A 546 -3.26 -3.81 21.61
CA GLN A 546 -3.92 -4.38 20.45
C GLN A 546 -3.95 -3.38 19.29
N TRP A 547 -4.17 -2.09 19.56
CA TRP A 547 -4.05 -1.05 18.53
C TRP A 547 -2.60 -0.88 18.05
N ASP A 548 -1.61 -1.11 18.92
CA ASP A 548 -0.21 -1.17 18.49
C ASP A 548 0.01 -2.27 17.43
N LYS A 549 -0.61 -3.44 17.59
CA LYS A 549 -0.56 -4.52 16.59
C LYS A 549 -1.26 -4.12 15.29
N LYS A 550 -2.40 -3.40 15.35
CA LYS A 550 -3.05 -2.82 14.15
C LYS A 550 -2.10 -1.86 13.43
N ASN A 551 -1.50 -0.93 14.15
CA ASN A 551 -0.58 0.03 13.56
C ASN A 551 0.69 -0.61 13.01
N LEU A 552 1.22 -1.67 13.63
CA LEU A 552 2.33 -2.45 13.10
C LEU A 552 1.94 -3.18 11.81
N ASN A 553 0.75 -3.77 11.75
CA ASN A 553 0.22 -4.36 10.52
C ASN A 553 0.14 -3.32 9.39
N THR A 554 -0.43 -2.15 9.65
CA THR A 554 -0.50 -1.02 8.71
C THR A 554 0.90 -0.60 8.24
N ALA A 555 1.84 -0.42 9.17
CA ALA A 555 3.20 0.02 8.86
C ALA A 555 3.98 -1.01 8.03
N LEU A 556 3.87 -2.29 8.38
CA LEU A 556 4.53 -3.39 7.68
C LEU A 556 3.91 -3.62 6.29
N ALA A 557 2.60 -3.54 6.17
CA ALA A 557 1.92 -3.67 4.88
C ALA A 557 2.31 -2.53 3.93
N SER A 558 2.30 -1.28 4.40
CA SER A 558 2.73 -0.13 3.59
C SER A 558 4.23 -0.17 3.26
N TRP A 559 5.06 -0.72 4.16
CA TRP A 559 6.46 -0.99 3.84
C TRP A 559 6.62 -2.10 2.79
N ALA A 560 5.79 -3.15 2.83
CA ALA A 560 5.76 -4.19 1.79
C ALA A 560 5.34 -3.61 0.43
N GLU A 561 4.39 -2.68 0.39
CA GLU A 561 4.03 -1.91 -0.81
C GLU A 561 5.24 -1.13 -1.36
N LEU A 562 5.97 -0.41 -0.50
CA LEU A 562 7.21 0.27 -0.93
C LEU A 562 8.27 -0.72 -1.44
N LYS A 563 8.42 -1.91 -0.83
CA LYS A 563 9.36 -2.94 -1.30
C LYS A 563 8.94 -3.49 -2.66
N HIS A 564 7.66 -3.65 -2.88
CA HIS A 564 7.10 -3.99 -4.18
C HIS A 564 7.41 -2.90 -5.21
N ASP A 565 7.16 -1.62 -4.92
CA ASP A 565 7.47 -0.49 -5.80
C ASP A 565 8.96 -0.36 -6.09
N ALA A 566 9.80 -0.71 -5.12
CA ALA A 566 11.25 -0.71 -5.25
C ALA A 566 11.84 -1.96 -5.93
N ILE A 567 11.04 -2.94 -6.31
CA ILE A 567 11.47 -4.20 -6.96
C ILE A 567 12.21 -3.98 -8.27
N LEU A 568 11.87 -3.04 -8.96
CA LEU A 568 12.49 -2.16 -9.91
C LEU A 568 11.61 -0.93 -10.04
N TYR A 569 10.62 -0.71 -9.26
CA TYR A 569 9.55 0.27 -9.24
C TYR A 569 8.21 -0.27 -9.79
N ALA A 570 7.12 -0.38 -9.07
CA ALA A 570 5.90 -1.15 -9.38
C ALA A 570 4.66 -0.39 -9.88
N LYS A 571 3.47 -1.00 -10.10
CA LYS A 571 2.22 -0.37 -10.58
C LYS A 571 0.99 -1.31 -10.68
N GLN A 572 -0.28 -1.02 -10.90
CA GLN A 572 -1.31 -0.16 -11.52
C GLN A 572 -2.78 -0.58 -11.24
N PRO A 573 -3.83 -0.13 -12.04
CA PRO A 573 -4.92 0.84 -12.07
C PRO A 573 -6.41 0.44 -12.16
N MET A 574 -7.44 1.21 -12.19
CA MET A 574 -8.43 2.08 -12.80
C MET A 574 -9.92 1.85 -12.52
N GLY A 575 -10.80 2.71 -12.75
CA GLY A 575 -11.85 3.23 -13.00
C GLY A 575 -13.15 3.76 -13.10
N ALA A 576 -14.14 4.33 -12.60
CA ALA A 576 -15.22 5.33 -12.73
C ALA A 576 -16.68 4.85 -12.69
N GLU A 577 -17.67 5.61 -12.71
CA GLU A 577 -18.56 6.45 -11.97
C GLU A 577 -19.99 6.60 -12.57
N CYS A 578 -21.09 7.00 -11.81
CA CYS A 578 -22.26 7.79 -12.25
C CYS A 578 -23.25 8.20 -11.14
N GLY A 579 -23.97 9.34 -11.28
CA GLY A 579 -24.91 9.92 -10.33
C GLY A 579 -26.29 10.30 -10.90
N GLY A 580 -27.24 10.60 -10.01
CA GLY A 580 -28.62 11.07 -10.31
C GLY A 580 -29.34 11.66 -9.11
N GLU A 581 -30.28 12.62 -9.32
CA GLU A 581 -30.98 13.40 -8.28
C GLU A 581 -32.30 12.79 -7.79
N GLY A 582 -32.59 12.95 -6.48
CA GLY A 582 -33.82 12.53 -5.82
C GLY A 582 -34.08 13.24 -4.49
N ILE A 583 -34.91 12.70 -3.60
CA ILE A 583 -35.06 13.18 -2.21
C ILE A 583 -33.70 13.23 -1.56
N PRO A 584 -33.31 14.34 -0.84
CA PRO A 584 -32.00 14.46 -0.22
C PRO A 584 -31.64 13.21 0.59
N ALA A 585 -30.47 12.65 0.32
CA ALA A 585 -29.97 11.49 1.07
C ALA A 585 -29.87 11.84 2.56
N PRO A 586 -30.09 10.88 3.47
CA PRO A 586 -29.86 11.11 4.89
C PRO A 586 -28.34 11.23 5.14
N ILE A 587 -27.98 11.86 6.25
CA ILE A 587 -26.56 12.04 6.62
C ILE A 587 -26.10 10.84 7.44
N VAL A 588 -25.14 10.08 6.89
CA VAL A 588 -24.44 9.03 7.60
C VAL A 588 -23.25 9.64 8.34
N LYS A 589 -23.23 9.48 9.67
CA LYS A 589 -22.15 10.05 10.50
C LYS A 589 -20.98 9.10 10.55
N GLY A 590 -19.86 9.50 9.95
CA GLY A 590 -18.59 8.77 10.00
C GLY A 590 -17.60 9.38 11.00
N TYR A 591 -16.42 8.77 11.08
CA TYR A 591 -15.30 9.17 11.93
C TYR A 591 -13.97 8.93 11.22
N VAL A 592 -13.00 9.82 11.39
CA VAL A 592 -11.64 9.67 10.82
C VAL A 592 -10.69 9.19 11.90
N GLU A 593 -9.82 8.24 11.62
CA GLU A 593 -8.72 7.83 12.52
C GLU A 593 -7.89 9.07 12.90
N PRO A 594 -7.93 9.55 14.16
CA PRO A 594 -7.45 10.88 14.49
C PRO A 594 -5.93 10.94 14.69
N ASN A 595 -5.16 10.33 13.78
CA ASN A 595 -3.71 10.34 13.79
C ASN A 595 -3.15 11.61 13.10
N ILE A 596 -3.20 12.74 13.81
CA ILE A 596 -2.73 14.04 13.29
C ILE A 596 -1.27 14.01 12.86
N ALA A 597 -0.41 13.23 13.54
CA ALA A 597 1.01 13.12 13.18
C ALA A 597 1.14 12.53 11.77
N TYR A 598 0.46 11.43 11.51
CA TYR A 598 0.47 10.77 10.22
C TYR A 598 -0.15 11.64 9.10
N TRP A 599 -1.33 12.25 9.31
CA TRP A 599 -1.97 13.06 8.27
C TRP A 599 -1.10 14.25 7.81
N LYS A 600 -0.34 14.86 8.71
CA LYS A 600 0.67 15.87 8.34
C LYS A 600 1.81 15.27 7.53
N LYS A 601 2.24 14.07 7.87
CA LYS A 601 3.31 13.37 7.17
C LYS A 601 2.86 12.91 5.78
N ALA A 602 1.62 12.51 5.61
CA ALA A 602 1.01 12.19 4.33
C ALA A 602 1.08 13.37 3.34
N ILE A 603 0.72 14.57 3.80
CA ILE A 603 0.81 15.79 2.98
C ILE A 603 2.28 16.08 2.62
N GLU A 604 3.21 16.00 3.59
CA GLU A 604 4.65 16.19 3.34
C GLU A 604 5.17 15.19 2.29
N LEU A 605 4.73 13.95 2.36
CA LEU A 605 5.18 12.89 1.45
C LEU A 605 4.73 13.14 0.00
N ILE A 606 3.48 13.58 -0.19
CA ILE A 606 2.96 13.99 -1.51
C ILE A 606 3.75 15.18 -2.06
N ASP A 607 3.90 16.24 -1.26
CA ASP A 607 4.56 17.48 -1.67
C ASP A 607 6.02 17.23 -2.09
N GLU A 608 6.75 16.41 -1.34
CA GLU A 608 8.15 16.07 -1.62
C GLU A 608 8.28 15.15 -2.85
N THR A 609 7.36 14.22 -3.05
CA THR A 609 7.34 13.37 -4.25
C THR A 609 7.19 14.25 -5.50
N MET A 610 6.22 15.15 -5.50
CA MET A 610 5.99 16.05 -6.62
C MET A 610 7.17 17.05 -6.81
N ALA A 611 7.84 17.48 -5.74
CA ALA A 611 9.01 18.33 -5.83
C ALA A 611 10.17 17.63 -6.58
N VAL A 612 10.38 16.33 -6.32
CA VAL A 612 11.36 15.52 -7.07
C VAL A 612 10.96 15.42 -8.55
N MET A 613 9.70 15.11 -8.84
CA MET A 613 9.20 15.02 -10.22
C MET A 613 9.39 16.33 -11.00
N LYS A 614 9.06 17.46 -10.40
CA LYS A 614 9.25 18.79 -10.99
C LYS A 614 10.72 19.11 -11.24
N ARG A 615 11.60 18.76 -10.31
CA ARG A 615 13.04 19.02 -10.41
C ARG A 615 13.67 18.39 -11.66
N PHE A 616 13.19 17.23 -12.08
CA PHE A 616 13.75 16.46 -13.18
C PHE A 616 12.90 16.49 -14.47
N ASP A 617 11.91 17.37 -14.55
CA ASP A 617 10.99 17.51 -15.68
C ASP A 617 10.27 16.18 -16.03
N LEU A 618 9.79 15.51 -15.00
CA LEU A 618 9.10 14.22 -15.09
C LEU A 618 7.58 14.33 -14.85
N VAL A 619 7.07 15.55 -14.62
CA VAL A 619 5.66 15.78 -14.31
C VAL A 619 4.80 15.60 -15.54
N THR A 620 3.72 14.84 -15.41
CA THR A 620 2.63 14.72 -16.39
C THR A 620 1.38 15.46 -15.89
N GLU A 621 0.43 15.74 -16.77
CA GLU A 621 -0.87 16.32 -16.39
C GLU A 621 -1.60 15.42 -15.39
N LYS A 622 -1.62 14.12 -15.65
CA LYS A 622 -2.18 13.09 -14.79
C LYS A 622 -1.55 13.07 -13.39
N ALA A 623 -0.21 13.15 -13.33
CA ALA A 623 0.53 13.25 -12.07
C ALA A 623 0.14 14.51 -11.27
N THR A 624 -0.06 15.64 -11.95
CA THR A 624 -0.47 16.90 -11.31
C THR A 624 -1.86 16.77 -10.70
N THR A 625 -2.84 16.32 -11.46
CA THR A 625 -4.22 16.14 -11.00
C THR A 625 -4.29 15.19 -9.81
N ALA A 626 -3.66 14.03 -9.92
CA ALA A 626 -3.65 13.04 -8.82
C ALA A 626 -2.97 13.57 -7.55
N THR A 627 -1.90 14.38 -7.69
CA THR A 627 -1.24 15.04 -6.55
C THR A 627 -2.19 16.00 -5.83
N GLU A 628 -2.91 16.82 -6.58
CA GLU A 628 -3.88 17.78 -6.03
C GLU A 628 -5.03 17.05 -5.33
N ASP A 629 -5.62 16.06 -5.97
CA ASP A 629 -6.71 15.26 -5.42
C ASP A 629 -6.32 14.55 -4.12
N LEU A 630 -5.18 13.84 -4.09
CA LEU A 630 -4.70 13.14 -2.88
C LEU A 630 -4.34 14.12 -1.76
N ARG A 631 -3.72 15.25 -2.11
CA ARG A 631 -3.36 16.28 -1.14
C ARG A 631 -4.60 16.90 -0.48
N ASP A 632 -5.62 17.21 -1.28
CA ASP A 632 -6.89 17.75 -0.77
C ASP A 632 -7.60 16.75 0.15
N LYS A 633 -7.60 15.46 -0.17
CA LYS A 633 -8.12 14.40 0.71
C LYS A 633 -7.34 14.32 2.02
N ALA A 634 -6.00 14.35 1.98
CA ALA A 634 -5.18 14.34 3.20
C ALA A 634 -5.43 15.56 4.10
N GLU A 635 -5.59 16.76 3.51
CA GLU A 635 -5.93 17.98 4.26
C GLU A 635 -7.34 17.92 4.87
N PHE A 636 -8.30 17.40 4.12
CA PHE A 636 -9.66 17.16 4.61
C PHE A 636 -9.66 16.23 5.83
N LEU A 637 -9.01 15.06 5.72
CA LEU A 637 -8.92 14.07 6.80
C LEU A 637 -8.16 14.60 8.02
N LEU A 638 -7.09 15.39 7.81
CA LEU A 638 -6.39 16.10 8.89
C LEU A 638 -7.31 17.08 9.62
N ASN A 639 -8.15 17.81 8.90
CA ASN A 639 -9.05 18.81 9.50
C ASN A 639 -10.18 18.14 10.27
N CYS A 640 -10.78 17.07 9.76
CA CYS A 640 -11.77 16.27 10.51
C CYS A 640 -11.15 15.71 11.80
N SER A 641 -9.97 15.08 11.72
CA SER A 641 -9.23 14.56 12.89
C SER A 641 -8.98 15.63 13.98
N LYS A 642 -8.64 16.85 13.58
CA LYS A 642 -8.44 17.97 14.53
C LYS A 642 -9.74 18.35 15.25
N LYS A 643 -10.87 18.41 14.51
CA LYS A 643 -12.19 18.73 15.07
C LYS A 643 -12.64 17.65 16.04
N GLU A 644 -12.50 16.39 15.67
CA GLU A 644 -12.87 15.23 16.48
C GLU A 644 -12.10 15.20 17.80
N LEU A 645 -10.77 15.38 17.77
CA LEU A 645 -9.94 15.46 18.98
C LEU A 645 -10.20 16.70 19.84
N ALA A 646 -10.78 17.75 19.27
CA ALA A 646 -11.22 18.94 19.98
C ALA A 646 -12.65 18.82 20.52
N GLY A 647 -13.36 17.71 20.28
CA GLY A 647 -14.76 17.52 20.60
C GLY A 647 -15.72 18.43 19.81
N GLN A 648 -15.28 18.90 18.64
CA GLN A 648 -16.08 19.73 17.75
C GLN A 648 -16.91 18.85 16.81
N LYS A 649 -18.14 19.28 16.54
CA LYS A 649 -19.00 18.61 15.57
C LYS A 649 -18.49 18.86 14.14
N LEU A 650 -18.52 17.83 13.30
CA LEU A 650 -18.35 17.97 11.86
C LEU A 650 -19.61 18.57 11.22
N SER A 651 -19.47 19.24 10.09
CA SER A 651 -20.62 19.76 9.33
C SER A 651 -21.33 18.63 8.57
N ASP A 652 -22.54 18.91 8.07
CA ASP A 652 -23.29 17.94 7.26
C ASP A 652 -22.51 17.62 5.98
N GLU A 653 -21.82 18.59 5.38
CA GLU A 653 -20.98 18.42 4.17
C GLU A 653 -19.71 17.60 4.47
N GLU A 654 -19.11 17.74 5.66
CA GLU A 654 -17.97 16.92 6.07
C GLU A 654 -18.38 15.46 6.28
N TYR A 655 -19.55 15.20 6.85
CA TYR A 655 -20.08 13.84 6.95
C TYR A 655 -20.38 13.23 5.57
N GLN A 656 -20.96 13.99 4.63
CA GLN A 656 -21.18 13.52 3.26
C GLN A 656 -19.86 13.17 2.54
N GLN A 657 -18.79 13.95 2.74
CA GLN A 657 -17.48 13.63 2.20
C GLN A 657 -16.86 12.38 2.84
N ILE A 658 -17.13 12.11 4.12
CA ILE A 658 -16.70 10.85 4.78
C ILE A 658 -17.52 9.67 4.28
N GLU A 659 -18.83 9.84 4.05
CA GLU A 659 -19.71 8.83 3.49
C GLU A 659 -19.24 8.40 2.10
N ALA A 660 -19.01 9.36 1.19
CA ALA A 660 -18.57 9.14 -0.18
C ALA A 660 -17.05 8.92 -0.32
N ILE A 661 -16.31 8.63 0.77
CA ILE A 661 -14.85 8.53 0.73
C ILE A 661 -14.37 7.37 -0.14
N GLY A 662 -15.11 6.26 -0.18
CA GLY A 662 -14.82 5.10 -1.01
C GLY A 662 -14.78 5.47 -2.48
N SER A 663 -15.88 5.99 -3.02
CA SER A 663 -16.01 6.42 -4.41
C SER A 663 -14.99 7.51 -4.79
N ALA A 664 -14.64 8.41 -3.84
CA ALA A 664 -13.63 9.42 -4.08
C ALA A 664 -12.24 8.81 -4.27
N PHE A 665 -11.85 7.81 -3.48
CA PHE A 665 -10.57 7.11 -3.63
C PHE A 665 -10.57 6.15 -4.83
N GLU A 666 -11.69 5.48 -5.12
CA GLU A 666 -11.86 4.76 -6.38
C GLU A 666 -11.61 5.69 -7.56
N TYR A 667 -12.29 6.82 -7.66
CA TYR A 667 -12.12 7.79 -8.74
C TYR A 667 -10.67 8.26 -8.91
N ILE A 668 -9.98 8.63 -7.83
CA ILE A 668 -8.57 9.04 -7.85
C ILE A 668 -7.70 7.90 -8.39
N THR A 669 -7.88 6.71 -7.85
CA THR A 669 -7.11 5.52 -8.23
C THR A 669 -7.34 5.16 -9.69
N LEU A 670 -8.56 5.28 -10.18
CA LEU A 670 -8.98 5.02 -11.56
C LEU A 670 -8.35 5.97 -12.57
N ASN A 671 -8.30 7.26 -12.23
CA ASN A 671 -7.64 8.26 -13.07
C ASN A 671 -6.12 8.06 -13.12
N LEU A 672 -5.53 7.63 -12.00
CA LEU A 672 -4.10 7.32 -11.91
C LEU A 672 -3.67 6.25 -12.92
N ILE A 673 -4.50 5.31 -13.19
CA ILE A 673 -4.15 4.07 -13.85
C ILE A 673 -4.63 3.92 -15.28
N LYS A 674 -5.50 4.81 -15.73
CA LYS A 674 -6.02 4.87 -17.09
C LYS A 674 -4.94 5.04 -18.13
N GLU A 675 -4.79 4.05 -18.99
CA GLU A 675 -4.00 4.19 -20.21
C GLU A 675 -4.76 5.07 -21.23
N PRO A 676 -4.05 5.84 -22.08
CA PRO A 676 -4.70 6.80 -23.00
C PRO A 676 -5.77 6.20 -23.92
N ASP A 677 -5.64 4.91 -24.24
CA ASP A 677 -6.54 4.21 -25.18
C ASP A 677 -7.59 3.35 -24.46
N GLN A 678 -7.65 3.38 -23.13
CA GLN A 678 -8.62 2.60 -22.36
C GLN A 678 -9.81 3.47 -21.96
N TYR A 679 -11.00 2.88 -22.09
CA TYR A 679 -12.24 3.40 -21.53
C TYR A 679 -12.70 2.47 -20.41
N LEU A 680 -12.88 3.00 -19.22
CA LEU A 680 -13.26 2.22 -18.05
C LEU A 680 -14.35 2.99 -17.32
N MET A 681 -15.39 2.26 -16.94
CA MET A 681 -16.58 2.83 -16.30
C MET A 681 -16.65 2.54 -14.80
N GLY A 682 -15.93 1.54 -14.32
CA GLY A 682 -15.87 1.14 -12.92
C GLY A 682 -14.79 0.11 -12.65
N TRP A 683 -14.52 -0.18 -11.38
CA TRP A 683 -13.52 -1.17 -10.97
C TRP A 683 -13.76 -2.57 -11.57
N SER A 684 -14.98 -2.86 -11.99
CA SER A 684 -15.32 -4.10 -12.71
C SER A 684 -14.55 -4.27 -14.03
N ASP A 685 -14.15 -3.17 -14.68
CA ASP A 685 -13.44 -3.17 -15.95
C ASP A 685 -11.94 -3.42 -15.79
N VAL A 686 -11.42 -3.32 -14.57
CA VAL A 686 -10.00 -3.53 -14.25
C VAL A 686 -9.63 -4.99 -14.43
N GLN A 687 -8.52 -5.26 -15.12
CA GLN A 687 -8.03 -6.59 -15.42
C GLN A 687 -6.60 -6.80 -14.91
N GLY A 688 -6.21 -8.06 -14.73
CA GLY A 688 -4.86 -8.44 -14.30
C GLY A 688 -4.62 -8.20 -12.80
N ALA A 689 -3.36 -8.17 -12.39
CA ALA A 689 -2.99 -8.07 -10.98
C ALA A 689 -3.42 -6.76 -10.34
N ASP A 690 -3.63 -5.74 -11.12
CA ASP A 690 -4.06 -4.42 -10.67
C ASP A 690 -5.47 -4.41 -10.07
N LYS A 691 -6.25 -5.45 -10.32
CA LYS A 691 -7.58 -5.58 -9.73
C LYS A 691 -7.57 -5.70 -8.22
N SER A 692 -6.47 -6.14 -7.63
CA SER A 692 -6.32 -6.38 -6.19
C SER A 692 -5.14 -5.64 -5.59
N ILE A 693 -5.30 -5.17 -4.35
CA ILE A 693 -4.20 -4.61 -3.54
C ILE A 693 -3.16 -5.65 -3.14
N ALA A 694 -3.42 -6.93 -3.40
CA ALA A 694 -2.52 -8.00 -3.03
C ALA A 694 -1.27 -7.98 -3.91
N VAL A 695 -0.17 -7.47 -3.34
CA VAL A 695 1.16 -7.35 -3.96
C VAL A 695 2.20 -8.11 -3.17
N VAL A 696 3.31 -8.49 -3.82
CA VAL A 696 4.36 -9.31 -3.21
C VAL A 696 5.76 -8.85 -3.61
N ALA A 697 6.68 -8.81 -2.65
CA ALA A 697 8.08 -8.45 -2.85
C ALA A 697 9.03 -9.47 -2.24
N ASP A 698 10.03 -9.91 -2.99
CA ASP A 698 11.14 -10.69 -2.46
C ASP A 698 12.19 -9.74 -1.83
N VAL A 699 12.34 -9.80 -0.51
CA VAL A 699 13.13 -8.81 0.24
C VAL A 699 14.45 -9.34 0.79
N TYR A 700 14.58 -10.67 0.95
CA TYR A 700 15.79 -11.29 1.44
C TYR A 700 15.97 -12.70 0.86
N THR A 701 17.19 -13.03 0.41
CA THR A 701 17.52 -14.35 -0.13
C THR A 701 18.56 -15.06 0.74
N ALA A 702 18.16 -16.13 1.39
CA ALA A 702 18.99 -17.00 2.23
C ALA A 702 19.60 -18.14 1.40
N ASN A 703 20.57 -17.85 0.53
CA ASN A 703 21.16 -18.83 -0.40
C ASN A 703 22.60 -19.28 -0.07
N ALA A 704 23.17 -18.84 1.06
CA ALA A 704 24.50 -19.31 1.46
C ALA A 704 24.44 -20.81 1.80
N GLY A 705 25.44 -21.58 1.36
CA GLY A 705 25.44 -23.04 1.53
C GLY A 705 25.44 -23.53 2.99
N ASN A 706 25.76 -22.67 3.95
CA ASN A 706 25.68 -22.92 5.39
C ASN A 706 24.45 -22.26 6.06
N ASN A 707 23.62 -21.52 5.32
CA ASN A 707 22.39 -20.97 5.87
C ASN A 707 21.33 -22.09 5.98
N PRO A 708 20.76 -22.33 7.17
CA PRO A 708 19.80 -23.40 7.36
C PRO A 708 18.44 -23.17 6.67
N ALA A 709 18.09 -21.93 6.33
CA ALA A 709 16.79 -21.62 5.75
C ALA A 709 16.69 -22.02 4.28
N GLN A 710 17.72 -21.77 3.45
CA GLN A 710 17.70 -22.01 2.01
C GLN A 710 16.40 -21.50 1.35
N SER A 711 15.99 -20.29 1.68
CA SER A 711 14.70 -19.72 1.31
C SER A 711 14.84 -18.28 0.82
N VAL A 712 13.76 -17.79 0.26
CA VAL A 712 13.54 -16.37 -0.06
C VAL A 712 12.43 -15.88 0.87
N LEU A 713 12.68 -14.82 1.61
CA LEU A 713 11.67 -14.11 2.38
C LEU A 713 10.89 -13.18 1.47
N TYR A 714 9.57 -13.31 1.56
CA TYR A 714 8.61 -12.43 0.91
C TYR A 714 7.87 -11.58 1.93
N GLU A 715 7.75 -10.30 1.60
CA GLU A 715 6.86 -9.36 2.26
C GLU A 715 5.74 -9.01 1.29
N ALA A 716 4.51 -9.03 1.79
CA ALA A 716 3.36 -8.95 0.91
C ALA A 716 2.16 -8.29 1.58
N VAL A 717 1.21 -7.91 0.76
CA VAL A 717 -0.13 -7.45 1.17
C VAL A 717 -1.15 -8.47 0.65
N GLY A 718 -2.13 -8.80 1.48
CA GLY A 718 -3.30 -9.61 1.10
C GLY A 718 -4.53 -8.74 0.86
N PRO A 719 -5.73 -9.36 0.65
CA PRO A 719 -6.99 -8.64 0.50
C PRO A 719 -7.28 -7.73 1.69
N ALA A 720 -8.05 -6.67 1.46
CA ALA A 720 -8.43 -5.72 2.50
C ALA A 720 -9.15 -6.42 3.65
N HIS A 721 -8.76 -6.12 4.88
CA HIS A 721 -9.49 -6.53 6.08
C HIS A 721 -10.47 -5.44 6.50
N GLU A 722 -11.56 -5.83 7.14
CA GLU A 722 -12.51 -4.90 7.75
C GLU A 722 -12.12 -4.62 9.20
N ILE A 723 -12.23 -3.37 9.63
CA ILE A 723 -12.08 -3.01 11.03
C ILE A 723 -13.39 -2.41 11.54
N TYR A 724 -13.87 -2.91 12.67
CA TYR A 724 -15.01 -2.38 13.39
C TYR A 724 -14.52 -1.64 14.62
N VAL A 725 -14.93 -0.36 14.78
CA VAL A 725 -14.41 0.51 15.84
C VAL A 725 -15.57 1.21 16.54
N VAL A 726 -15.53 1.24 17.87
CA VAL A 726 -16.49 2.04 18.65
C VAL A 726 -15.98 3.45 18.82
N VAL A 727 -16.75 4.40 18.34
CA VAL A 727 -16.45 5.84 18.43
C VAL A 727 -17.65 6.60 19.02
N GLU A 728 -17.36 7.72 19.68
CA GLU A 728 -18.40 8.64 20.15
C GLU A 728 -18.56 9.78 19.13
N ILE A 729 -19.77 9.89 18.55
CA ILE A 729 -20.14 10.94 17.61
C ILE A 729 -21.34 11.70 18.22
N GLU A 730 -21.16 12.98 18.49
CA GLU A 730 -22.19 13.86 19.06
C GLU A 730 -22.84 13.29 20.34
N GLY A 731 -22.05 12.62 21.18
CA GLY A 731 -22.51 12.06 22.44
C GLY A 731 -23.19 10.69 22.34
N TYR A 732 -23.19 10.05 21.18
CA TYR A 732 -23.67 8.68 20.97
C TYR A 732 -22.53 7.76 20.60
N LEU A 733 -22.53 6.52 21.09
CA LEU A 733 -21.60 5.48 20.68
C LEU A 733 -22.11 4.74 19.45
N TYR A 734 -21.30 4.71 18.40
CA TYR A 734 -21.53 3.96 17.18
C TYR A 734 -20.47 2.89 17.00
N ILE A 735 -20.83 1.74 16.47
CA ILE A 735 -19.91 0.84 15.80
C ILE A 735 -19.81 1.33 14.37
N THR A 736 -18.58 1.64 13.95
CA THR A 736 -18.24 2.11 12.61
C THR A 736 -17.41 1.05 11.91
N ARG A 737 -17.38 1.04 10.57
CA ARG A 737 -16.61 0.11 9.75
C ARG A 737 -15.60 0.87 8.89
N GLY A 738 -14.35 0.38 8.87
CA GLY A 738 -13.31 0.84 7.99
C GLY A 738 -12.56 -0.32 7.35
N ALA A 739 -11.58 0.01 6.54
CA ALA A 739 -10.69 -0.96 5.91
C ALA A 739 -9.26 -0.83 6.46
N VAL A 740 -8.56 -1.95 6.58
CA VAL A 740 -7.13 -1.98 6.93
C VAL A 740 -6.38 -2.88 5.96
N LEU A 741 -5.13 -2.54 5.70
CA LEU A 741 -4.19 -3.36 4.96
C LEU A 741 -4.01 -4.73 5.66
N SER A 742 -3.59 -5.73 4.92
CA SER A 742 -3.35 -7.08 5.42
C SER A 742 -1.91 -7.48 5.16
N TYR A 743 -1.03 -7.24 6.12
CA TYR A 743 0.38 -7.62 6.02
C TYR A 743 0.56 -9.13 6.00
N ARG A 744 1.49 -9.60 5.17
CA ARG A 744 1.88 -11.00 5.00
C ARG A 744 3.39 -11.15 4.97
N GLU A 745 3.90 -12.16 5.68
CA GLU A 745 5.32 -12.52 5.71
C GLU A 745 5.43 -14.05 5.53
N PHE A 746 6.18 -14.52 4.53
CA PHE A 746 6.34 -15.94 4.28
C PHE A 746 7.64 -16.25 3.54
N GLU A 747 8.03 -17.53 3.53
CA GLU A 747 9.22 -18.02 2.88
C GLU A 747 8.87 -19.00 1.76
N GLU A 748 9.64 -18.94 0.66
CA GLU A 748 9.61 -19.93 -0.41
C GLU A 748 11.04 -20.45 -0.68
N ALA A 749 11.14 -21.62 -1.30
CA ALA A 749 12.46 -22.23 -1.59
C ALA A 749 13.31 -21.34 -2.50
N VAL A 750 14.61 -21.29 -2.24
CA VAL A 750 15.55 -20.39 -2.95
C VAL A 750 15.67 -20.67 -4.45
N ASP A 751 15.38 -21.87 -4.86
CA ASP A 751 15.41 -22.35 -6.27
C ASP A 751 14.05 -22.22 -6.97
N ALA A 752 12.98 -21.85 -6.24
CA ALA A 752 11.70 -21.57 -6.85
C ALA A 752 11.76 -20.29 -7.73
N PRO A 753 10.97 -20.21 -8.81
CA PRO A 753 10.80 -18.95 -9.54
C PRO A 753 10.32 -17.84 -8.62
N ARG A 754 10.76 -16.60 -8.85
CA ARG A 754 10.26 -15.44 -8.08
C ARG A 754 8.77 -15.24 -8.32
N THR A 755 7.99 -15.20 -7.24
CA THR A 755 6.53 -15.04 -7.27
C THR A 755 6.15 -13.67 -7.84
N THR A 756 5.19 -13.64 -8.77
CA THR A 756 4.58 -12.41 -9.30
C THR A 756 3.28 -12.07 -8.55
N ASP A 757 2.76 -10.86 -8.74
CA ASP A 757 1.50 -10.46 -8.09
C ASP A 757 0.33 -11.34 -8.51
N GLU A 758 0.26 -11.71 -9.81
CA GLU A 758 -0.78 -12.60 -10.31
C GLU A 758 -0.72 -13.99 -9.66
N GLU A 759 0.50 -14.53 -9.48
CA GLU A 759 0.72 -15.81 -8.81
C GLU A 759 0.39 -15.72 -7.31
N TRP A 760 0.72 -14.59 -6.68
CA TRP A 760 0.40 -14.33 -5.29
C TRP A 760 -1.11 -14.24 -5.07
N GLN A 761 -1.81 -13.49 -5.89
CA GLN A 761 -3.28 -13.38 -5.87
C GLN A 761 -3.95 -14.74 -6.06
N GLN A 762 -3.46 -15.54 -7.00
CA GLN A 762 -3.96 -16.90 -7.21
C GLN A 762 -3.69 -17.83 -5.99
N GLN A 763 -2.55 -17.69 -5.34
CA GLN A 763 -2.25 -18.43 -4.12
C GLN A 763 -3.23 -18.08 -2.99
N LEU A 764 -3.58 -16.79 -2.85
CA LEU A 764 -4.53 -16.31 -1.85
C LEU A 764 -5.96 -16.83 -2.05
N GLU A 765 -6.38 -17.11 -3.30
CA GLU A 765 -7.68 -17.75 -3.57
C GLU A 765 -7.78 -19.13 -2.92
N SER A 766 -6.70 -19.90 -2.95
CA SER A 766 -6.63 -21.25 -2.38
C SER A 766 -6.18 -21.27 -0.91
N GLN A 767 -5.41 -20.29 -0.47
CA GLN A 767 -4.80 -20.18 0.85
C GLN A 767 -4.96 -18.76 1.41
N PRO A 768 -6.19 -18.31 1.75
CA PRO A 768 -6.47 -16.93 2.14
C PRO A 768 -5.72 -16.45 3.40
N GLU A 769 -5.26 -17.39 4.23
CA GLU A 769 -4.49 -17.10 5.45
C GLU A 769 -2.96 -17.18 5.25
N LYS A 770 -2.47 -17.50 4.03
CA LYS A 770 -1.02 -17.61 3.77
C LYS A 770 -0.30 -16.34 4.20
N GLY A 771 0.75 -16.51 5.01
CA GLY A 771 1.62 -15.43 5.42
C GLY A 771 1.08 -14.52 6.54
N ILE A 772 -0.12 -14.74 7.09
CA ILE A 772 -0.59 -13.97 8.26
C ILE A 772 0.31 -14.29 9.46
N PRO A 773 1.02 -13.29 10.03
CA PRO A 773 1.87 -13.53 11.20
C PRO A 773 1.06 -13.95 12.43
N ASP A 774 1.61 -14.85 13.25
CA ASP A 774 0.92 -15.36 14.43
C ASP A 774 0.51 -14.26 15.42
N TRP A 775 1.32 -13.22 15.58
CA TRP A 775 1.03 -12.10 16.47
C TRP A 775 -0.19 -11.26 16.04
N MET A 776 -0.60 -11.35 14.76
CA MET A 776 -1.83 -10.71 14.26
C MET A 776 -3.09 -11.51 14.63
N LYS A 777 -2.99 -12.82 14.84
CA LYS A 777 -4.16 -13.70 15.11
C LYS A 777 -4.91 -13.30 16.38
N GLU A 778 -4.26 -12.59 17.31
CA GLU A 778 -4.92 -12.10 18.53
C GLU A 778 -5.99 -11.04 18.25
N ILE A 779 -5.78 -10.20 17.23
CA ILE A 779 -6.70 -9.09 16.89
C ILE A 779 -7.60 -9.41 15.70
N LEU A 780 -7.40 -10.55 15.05
CA LEU A 780 -8.25 -11.03 13.96
C LEU A 780 -9.41 -11.87 14.47
N VAL A 781 -10.61 -11.58 14.03
CA VAL A 781 -11.84 -12.30 14.38
C VAL A 781 -12.44 -12.94 13.14
N PRO A 782 -12.20 -14.22 12.86
CA PRO A 782 -12.82 -14.92 11.74
C PRO A 782 -14.36 -14.99 11.89
N LEU A 783 -15.08 -14.84 10.80
CA LEU A 783 -16.56 -14.89 10.75
C LEU A 783 -17.14 -16.28 10.44
N ASP A 784 -16.36 -17.35 10.50
CA ASP A 784 -16.78 -18.71 10.20
C ASP A 784 -17.49 -18.85 8.82
N GLY A 785 -17.01 -18.10 7.82
CA GLY A 785 -17.54 -18.14 6.45
C GLY A 785 -18.78 -17.29 6.17
N LYS A 786 -19.28 -16.54 7.16
CA LYS A 786 -20.37 -15.57 6.97
C LYS A 786 -19.80 -14.18 6.69
N SER A 787 -20.35 -13.48 5.69
CA SER A 787 -20.15 -12.05 5.54
C SER A 787 -21.03 -11.31 6.52
N ILE A 788 -20.57 -10.13 6.97
CA ILE A 788 -21.45 -9.18 7.66
C ILE A 788 -22.16 -8.40 6.55
N ASP A 789 -23.42 -8.79 6.33
CA ASP A 789 -24.26 -8.25 5.29
C ASP A 789 -25.45 -7.55 5.93
N ASN A 790 -25.59 -6.25 5.65
CA ASN A 790 -26.68 -5.43 6.20
C ASN A 790 -27.81 -5.20 5.19
N GLU A 791 -27.82 -5.89 4.06
CA GLU A 791 -28.80 -5.72 2.98
C GLU A 791 -30.27 -5.86 3.44
N HIS A 792 -30.49 -6.51 4.57
CA HIS A 792 -31.85 -6.75 5.08
C HIS A 792 -32.50 -5.56 5.80
N ILE A 793 -31.76 -4.51 6.11
CA ILE A 793 -32.21 -3.45 7.03
C ILE A 793 -32.31 -2.07 6.37
N PHE A 794 -31.56 -1.82 5.30
CA PHE A 794 -31.46 -0.49 4.69
C PHE A 794 -31.97 -0.46 3.25
N TYR A 795 -32.60 0.67 2.92
CA TYR A 795 -32.89 1.05 1.56
C TYR A 795 -31.59 1.60 0.95
N SER A 796 -31.09 0.92 -0.07
CA SER A 796 -30.02 1.47 -0.90
C SER A 796 -30.61 2.51 -1.85
N SER A 797 -30.08 3.72 -1.83
CA SER A 797 -30.35 4.74 -2.85
C SER A 797 -29.42 4.59 -4.05
N GLY A 798 -28.76 3.43 -4.21
CA GLY A 798 -27.79 3.18 -5.28
C GLY A 798 -28.36 3.27 -6.68
N CYS A 799 -27.52 3.78 -7.59
CA CYS A 799 -27.75 3.78 -9.02
C CYS A 799 -27.75 2.36 -9.58
#